data_b48bd90699a54b874cfb4beac41daff6
#
_entry.id   b48bd90699a54b874cfb4beac41daff6
#
_cell.length_a   1.000
_cell.length_b   1.000
_cell.length_c   1.000
_cell.angle_alpha   90.00
_cell.angle_beta   90.00
_cell.angle_gamma   90.00
#
_symmetry.space_group_name_H-M   'P 1'
#
loop_
_entity.id
_entity.type
_entity.pdbx_description
1 polymer ?
#
loop_
_entity_poly.entity_id
_entity_poly.type
_entity_poly.pdbx_seq_one_letter_code
_entity_poly.pdbx_strand_id
1 'polypeptide(L)'
;MKRTISALFAFASLAILTACNPAEDHTLLVNMFIGTGGHGHTHPGAMVPHGMIQPGPDTRIHDWDACSGYYYEDDSINGFAHTRLSGTGCADFGDFLVMPTTGKQCVDYVGEKEKNQHNAFASAFTHENELATPGYYGVKLERYNIFAEITATCRAAIHRWTFPQSEDAGMILDLDYCIQDQTTYEMEVKVSGDTIRAYHRDNWWQYDHRLYFEGITSKPIQSYEIVRDTVLIGEDKTKVQPRCKLLVHFGPTNEAEEIFFKASISGVDAEGAHKNLMAEMPAWDFDGTQEKAHEIWKETLSKIDICAAEGDLNDLDSLQKSQATIFYTGLYHANLSPNVFQDVDGRYLGMDLKAHEGKTDDPYYTIFSLWDTHRALHPLMSIIDPAQNEAYIRSLIQKGEDGGLVPKWDCGSNYTGCMIGYHYASLLADMYTKGYRNYDVDLAYKHAVRSGEYDTLGITPACPSWLYPYIMPKARYYRQTQGYVPADLENESVAKALELCYNDWCVAQIAADRGDTLKANQFMNWSKLYTNYFDPSVGFMRGKLADGSWRTPFSPAHSNHRQDDYCEGNAYQWSWFVPHDVEGLIALYGGKEAFVQKLDGLFSASSKLEGEVVSADISGLIGQYAHGNEPSHHIIHFYNAVDMPWRTQELVDSVLNTLYFNAPDGLSGNEDCGQMSAWYILNSMGFYQPCPGRPVYSIGRPLFPRVIIHQPNGKDFTIIAKNNSRKAKYVRNMTLNGKALDKPYLTHEQLMAGGELVLEMSETK
;
A
#
# COMPACT_ATOMS: atom_id res chain seq x y z
N MET A 1 9.11 -75.56 34.06
CA MET A 1 8.00 -74.74 33.56
C MET A 1 8.56 -73.35 33.28
N LYS A 2 8.91 -73.11 32.02
CA LYS A 2 9.46 -71.82 31.53
C LYS A 2 8.31 -71.05 30.88
N ARG A 3 8.01 -69.83 31.34
CA ARG A 3 7.13 -68.88 30.70
C ARG A 3 7.96 -67.93 29.86
N THR A 4 7.77 -67.95 28.57
CA THR A 4 8.32 -67.03 27.58
C THR A 4 7.43 -65.78 27.56
N ILE A 5 8.02 -64.59 27.78
CA ILE A 5 7.37 -63.30 27.60
C ILE A 5 7.85 -62.74 26.25
N SER A 6 6.93 -62.62 25.29
CA SER A 6 7.18 -61.91 24.02
C SER A 6 7.00 -60.42 24.27
N ALA A 7 8.04 -59.63 24.05
CA ALA A 7 8.01 -58.17 24.02
C ALA A 7 7.63 -57.72 22.63
N LEU A 8 6.49 -57.05 22.47
CA LEU A 8 6.13 -56.26 21.31
C LEU A 8 6.88 -54.93 21.40
N PHE A 9 7.78 -54.70 20.44
CA PHE A 9 8.33 -53.38 20.19
C PHE A 9 7.32 -52.59 19.31
N ALA A 10 6.64 -51.64 19.91
CA ALA A 10 5.92 -50.60 19.19
C ALA A 10 6.92 -49.48 18.83
N PHE A 11 7.22 -49.34 17.56
CA PHE A 11 7.92 -48.17 17.00
C PHE A 11 6.93 -46.99 17.05
N ALA A 12 7.05 -46.16 18.07
CA ALA A 12 6.47 -44.81 18.06
C ALA A 12 7.40 -43.91 17.25
N SER A 13 7.00 -43.58 16.03
CA SER A 13 7.64 -42.53 15.26
C SER A 13 7.37 -41.20 15.97
N LEU A 14 8.33 -40.73 16.74
CA LEU A 14 8.31 -39.39 17.32
C LEU A 14 8.62 -38.43 16.18
N ALA A 15 7.58 -37.85 15.56
CA ALA A 15 7.72 -36.68 14.72
C ALA A 15 8.19 -35.54 15.64
N ILE A 16 9.47 -35.23 15.59
CA ILE A 16 10.01 -34.01 16.22
C ILE A 16 9.53 -32.85 15.34
N LEU A 17 8.40 -32.27 15.69
CA LEU A 17 8.01 -30.93 15.26
C LEU A 17 8.97 -29.97 15.97
N THR A 18 10.08 -29.64 15.33
CA THR A 18 10.88 -28.48 15.71
C THR A 18 10.12 -27.25 15.21
N ALA A 19 9.18 -26.75 16.01
CA ALA A 19 8.63 -25.42 15.85
C ALA A 19 9.77 -24.40 15.97
N CYS A 20 9.80 -23.37 15.13
CA CYS A 20 10.56 -22.16 15.41
C CYS A 20 10.19 -21.69 16.82
N ASN A 21 11.15 -21.12 17.53
CA ASN A 21 10.94 -20.71 18.91
C ASN A 21 9.87 -19.59 18.93
N PRO A 22 8.70 -19.75 19.63
CA PRO A 22 7.59 -18.78 19.53
C PRO A 22 7.88 -17.43 20.20
N ALA A 23 9.12 -17.13 20.51
CA ALA A 23 9.56 -15.91 21.18
C ALA A 23 10.40 -14.96 20.31
N GLU A 24 10.57 -15.23 19.03
CA GLU A 24 11.40 -14.37 18.20
C GLU A 24 10.65 -13.08 17.83
N ASP A 25 11.26 -11.94 18.16
CA ASP A 25 10.68 -10.62 17.93
C ASP A 25 11.10 -10.11 16.55
N HIS A 26 10.22 -10.30 15.55
CA HIS A 26 10.48 -9.91 14.17
C HIS A 26 10.50 -8.40 13.94
N THR A 27 10.03 -7.60 14.90
CA THR A 27 10.14 -6.13 14.80
C THR A 27 11.58 -5.66 14.73
N LEU A 28 12.51 -6.42 15.33
CA LEU A 28 13.95 -6.14 15.28
C LEU A 28 14.59 -6.29 13.90
N LEU A 29 13.88 -6.91 12.96
CA LEU A 29 14.33 -7.08 11.58
C LEU A 29 13.77 -6.03 10.63
N VAL A 30 12.85 -5.19 11.08
CA VAL A 30 12.28 -4.13 10.25
C VAL A 30 13.29 -2.98 10.12
N ASN A 31 13.64 -2.66 8.88
CA ASN A 31 14.40 -1.44 8.57
C ASN A 31 13.41 -0.38 8.05
N MET A 32 13.01 0.54 8.91
CA MET A 32 12.04 1.60 8.64
C MET A 32 12.44 2.54 7.49
N PHE A 33 13.70 2.49 7.06
CA PHE A 33 14.21 3.38 6.02
C PHE A 33 14.20 2.77 4.61
N ILE A 34 13.87 1.48 4.43
CA ILE A 34 13.72 0.91 3.09
C ILE A 34 12.58 1.61 2.35
N GLY A 35 12.86 2.16 1.18
CA GLY A 35 11.91 2.89 0.34
C GLY A 35 11.74 4.37 0.69
N THR A 36 12.47 4.89 1.69
CA THR A 36 12.43 6.32 2.05
C THR A 36 13.34 7.19 1.20
N GLY A 37 14.21 6.58 0.38
CA GLY A 37 15.02 7.21 -0.65
C GLY A 37 14.66 6.67 -2.04
N GLY A 38 15.30 7.18 -3.07
CA GLY A 38 14.92 6.86 -4.45
C GLY A 38 13.47 7.24 -4.73
N HIS A 39 12.68 6.31 -5.26
CA HIS A 39 11.27 6.52 -5.62
C HIS A 39 10.31 5.58 -4.85
N GLY A 40 10.71 5.11 -3.66
CA GLY A 40 9.86 4.20 -2.87
C GLY A 40 8.70 4.90 -2.16
N HIS A 41 8.87 6.18 -1.81
CA HIS A 41 7.87 7.06 -1.17
C HIS A 41 7.31 6.52 0.16
N THR A 42 8.09 5.73 0.90
CA THR A 42 7.75 5.28 2.25
C THR A 42 8.22 6.29 3.30
N HIS A 43 7.88 6.07 4.56
CA HIS A 43 8.24 6.96 5.67
C HIS A 43 8.58 6.18 6.95
N PRO A 44 9.44 6.74 7.84
CA PRO A 44 9.81 6.09 9.11
C PRO A 44 8.89 6.46 10.28
N GLY A 45 7.71 7.04 10.03
CA GLY A 45 6.81 7.55 11.06
C GLY A 45 6.30 6.48 12.02
N ALA A 46 5.99 6.90 13.25
CA ALA A 46 5.44 6.03 14.30
C ALA A 46 3.95 5.83 14.10
N MET A 47 3.52 4.62 13.71
CA MET A 47 2.11 4.27 13.60
C MET A 47 1.90 2.81 13.98
N VAL A 48 0.65 2.44 14.27
CA VAL A 48 0.23 1.04 14.42
C VAL A 48 -0.35 0.52 13.10
N PRO A 49 -0.50 -0.79 12.90
CA PRO A 49 -1.14 -1.33 11.70
C PRO A 49 -2.48 -0.65 11.42
N HIS A 50 -2.66 -0.20 10.17
CA HIS A 50 -3.88 0.46 9.69
C HIS A 50 -4.30 1.72 10.47
N GLY A 51 -3.38 2.34 11.22
CA GLY A 51 -3.67 3.51 12.05
C GLY A 51 -4.28 4.67 11.28
N MET A 52 -5.28 5.35 11.86
CA MET A 52 -5.87 6.57 11.33
C MET A 52 -4.88 7.73 11.42
N ILE A 53 -4.17 7.84 12.56
CA ILE A 53 -3.13 8.84 12.76
C ILE A 53 -1.77 8.26 12.36
N GLN A 54 -0.97 9.04 11.62
CA GLN A 54 0.30 8.61 11.07
C GLN A 54 1.39 9.65 11.36
N PRO A 55 1.77 9.82 12.64
CA PRO A 55 2.71 10.87 13.03
C PRO A 55 4.13 10.49 12.60
N GLY A 56 4.86 11.49 12.11
CA GLY A 56 6.24 11.27 11.70
C GLY A 56 6.91 12.53 11.17
N PRO A 57 8.22 12.46 10.88
CA PRO A 57 8.97 13.58 10.38
C PRO A 57 8.60 13.94 8.94
N ASP A 58 8.66 15.24 8.65
CA ASP A 58 8.57 15.76 7.28
C ASP A 58 9.85 16.54 6.98
N THR A 59 10.53 16.16 5.90
CA THR A 59 11.80 16.76 5.48
C THR A 59 11.65 17.58 4.21
N ARG A 60 10.66 17.23 3.36
CA ARG A 60 10.49 17.79 2.03
C ARG A 60 9.03 18.21 1.80
N ILE A 61 8.82 19.35 1.14
CA ILE A 61 7.48 19.92 0.89
C ILE A 61 7.07 19.75 -0.57
N HIS A 62 8.01 19.86 -1.50
CA HIS A 62 7.77 19.85 -2.93
C HIS A 62 8.57 18.77 -3.64
N ASP A 63 8.29 18.55 -4.87
CA ASP A 63 8.72 17.56 -5.87
C ASP A 63 8.02 16.18 -5.74
N TRP A 64 8.31 15.31 -6.71
CA TRP A 64 7.66 13.99 -6.75
C TRP A 64 8.07 13.09 -5.57
N ASP A 65 9.34 13.17 -5.15
CA ASP A 65 9.85 12.35 -4.05
C ASP A 65 9.43 12.86 -2.65
N ALA A 66 8.65 13.94 -2.58
CA ALA A 66 8.05 14.44 -1.35
C ALA A 66 6.73 13.73 -0.96
N CYS A 67 6.24 12.76 -1.74
CA CYS A 67 4.88 12.20 -1.60
C CYS A 67 4.55 11.70 -0.19
N SER A 68 5.50 11.15 0.57
CA SER A 68 5.31 10.70 1.96
C SER A 68 5.66 11.75 3.02
N GLY A 69 6.17 12.92 2.62
CA GLY A 69 6.69 13.98 3.50
C GLY A 69 8.14 13.79 3.93
N TYR A 70 8.68 12.59 3.87
CA TYR A 70 10.04 12.27 4.28
C TYR A 70 10.89 11.77 3.10
N TYR A 71 12.13 12.25 3.01
CA TYR A 71 13.11 11.75 2.04
C TYR A 71 14.48 11.59 2.70
N TYR A 72 15.07 10.39 2.59
CA TYR A 72 16.24 9.99 3.36
C TYR A 72 17.48 10.87 3.14
N GLU A 73 17.73 11.39 1.93
CA GLU A 73 18.90 12.22 1.64
C GLU A 73 18.77 13.67 2.11
N ASP A 74 17.63 14.07 2.70
CA ASP A 74 17.47 15.40 3.28
C ASP A 74 18.18 15.50 4.64
N ASP A 75 18.64 16.72 4.99
CA ASP A 75 19.37 17.02 6.21
C ASP A 75 18.61 17.92 7.20
N SER A 76 17.35 18.21 6.91
CA SER A 76 16.52 19.14 7.68
C SER A 76 15.10 18.63 7.84
N ILE A 77 14.59 18.63 9.07
CA ILE A 77 13.20 18.29 9.42
C ILE A 77 12.40 19.58 9.53
N ASN A 78 11.28 19.65 8.76
CA ASN A 78 10.31 20.74 8.82
C ASN A 78 9.46 20.70 10.08
N GLY A 79 9.22 19.52 10.62
CA GLY A 79 8.39 19.23 11.78
C GLY A 79 7.85 17.82 11.71
N PHE A 80 6.79 17.57 12.49
CA PHE A 80 6.13 16.27 12.58
C PHE A 80 4.66 16.42 12.25
N ALA A 81 4.25 15.99 11.04
CA ALA A 81 2.86 15.94 10.64
C ALA A 81 2.15 14.70 11.21
N HIS A 82 0.82 14.70 11.21
CA HIS A 82 0.00 13.66 11.82
C HIS A 82 -0.74 12.77 10.81
N THR A 83 -0.68 13.11 9.53
CA THR A 83 -1.23 12.34 8.41
C THR A 83 -0.26 12.29 7.25
N ARG A 84 -0.28 11.20 6.49
CA ARG A 84 0.55 11.02 5.29
C ARG A 84 0.08 9.86 4.44
N LEU A 85 0.62 9.75 3.22
CA LEU A 85 0.52 8.57 2.39
C LEU A 85 1.83 7.78 2.45
N SER A 86 1.77 6.48 2.26
CA SER A 86 2.95 5.62 2.15
C SER A 86 3.00 4.96 0.79
N GLY A 87 4.09 5.19 0.05
CA GLY A 87 4.37 4.51 -1.20
C GLY A 87 3.68 5.04 -2.45
N THR A 88 2.87 6.09 -2.35
CA THR A 88 2.11 6.61 -3.50
C THR A 88 2.93 7.57 -4.36
N GLY A 89 2.73 7.55 -5.68
CA GLY A 89 3.30 8.52 -6.62
C GLY A 89 2.54 9.87 -6.65
N CYS A 90 1.62 10.10 -5.72
CA CYS A 90 0.87 11.34 -5.57
C CYS A 90 0.84 11.73 -4.10
N ALA A 91 1.16 12.97 -3.79
CA ALA A 91 1.11 13.49 -2.42
C ALA A 91 -0.30 13.96 -2.06
N ASP A 92 -0.65 13.80 -0.81
CA ASP A 92 -1.78 14.44 -0.13
C ASP A 92 -1.52 14.42 1.38
N PHE A 93 -2.36 15.07 2.20
CA PHE A 93 -2.18 15.13 3.64
C PHE A 93 -0.97 16.00 4.09
N GLY A 94 -0.31 15.63 5.18
CA GLY A 94 0.72 16.43 5.85
C GLY A 94 0.12 17.32 6.93
N ASP A 95 -1.06 16.95 7.47
CA ASP A 95 -1.87 17.81 8.34
C ASP A 95 -1.24 18.07 9.70
N PHE A 96 -1.43 19.30 10.19
CA PHE A 96 -1.12 19.71 11.57
C PHE A 96 0.32 19.40 11.97
N LEU A 97 1.27 20.04 11.27
CA LEU A 97 2.69 19.88 11.55
C LEU A 97 3.07 20.58 12.86
N VAL A 98 3.74 19.87 13.77
CA VAL A 98 4.25 20.40 15.02
C VAL A 98 5.77 20.43 15.03
N MET A 99 6.36 21.50 15.60
CA MET A 99 7.80 21.62 15.82
C MET A 99 8.06 22.18 17.21
N PRO A 100 8.69 21.42 18.14
CA PRO A 100 9.14 21.96 19.41
C PRO A 100 10.33 22.89 19.20
N THR A 101 10.39 24.01 19.92
CA THR A 101 11.36 25.08 19.69
C THR A 101 11.95 25.63 20.98
N THR A 102 13.17 26.17 20.88
CA THR A 102 13.78 27.04 21.90
C THR A 102 14.13 28.39 21.27
N GLY A 103 13.96 29.48 22.04
CA GLY A 103 14.26 30.83 21.58
C GLY A 103 13.25 31.39 20.58
N LYS A 104 13.66 32.35 19.78
CA LYS A 104 12.78 33.08 18.86
C LYS A 104 12.21 32.16 17.77
N GLN A 105 10.89 32.12 17.67
CA GLN A 105 10.18 31.42 16.62
C GLN A 105 10.13 32.25 15.32
N CYS A 106 10.38 31.57 14.19
CA CYS A 106 10.32 32.16 12.84
C CYS A 106 9.34 31.32 12.00
N VAL A 107 8.57 31.96 11.15
CA VAL A 107 7.45 31.32 10.43
C VAL A 107 7.50 31.43 8.91
N ASP A 108 8.52 32.11 8.36
CA ASP A 108 8.71 32.24 6.93
C ASP A 108 9.17 30.92 6.30
N TYR A 109 9.18 30.86 4.97
CA TYR A 109 9.86 29.79 4.22
C TYR A 109 11.25 30.21 3.81
N VAL A 110 12.15 29.23 3.68
CA VAL A 110 13.54 29.41 3.24
C VAL A 110 13.80 28.42 2.09
N GLY A 111 14.63 28.85 1.14
CA GLY A 111 14.98 28.05 -0.04
C GLY A 111 14.15 28.39 -1.27
N GLU A 112 14.44 27.69 -2.37
CA GLU A 112 13.74 27.85 -3.63
C GLU A 112 12.59 26.84 -3.70
N LYS A 113 11.38 27.31 -4.06
CA LYS A 113 10.25 26.42 -4.34
C LYS A 113 10.67 25.37 -5.39
N GLU A 114 10.19 24.16 -5.22
CA GLU A 114 10.43 23.01 -6.09
C GLU A 114 11.85 22.41 -6.04
N LYS A 115 12.73 22.89 -5.15
CA LYS A 115 14.07 22.32 -5.01
C LYS A 115 14.44 21.97 -3.58
N ASN A 116 14.41 22.97 -2.71
CA ASN A 116 14.90 22.85 -1.33
C ASN A 116 14.14 23.79 -0.39
N GLN A 117 12.89 24.09 -0.68
CA GLN A 117 12.06 24.88 0.20
C GLN A 117 11.76 24.10 1.50
N HIS A 118 12.00 24.77 2.62
CA HIS A 118 11.66 24.27 3.96
C HIS A 118 11.15 25.42 4.84
N ASN A 119 10.53 25.10 5.96
CA ASN A 119 10.09 26.09 6.93
C ASN A 119 11.31 26.80 7.57
N ALA A 120 11.18 28.11 7.86
CA ALA A 120 12.22 28.86 8.57
C ALA A 120 12.46 28.36 10.00
N PHE A 121 11.56 27.55 10.54
CA PHE A 121 11.71 26.86 11.83
C PHE A 121 12.21 25.42 11.69
N ALA A 122 12.52 24.93 10.50
CA ALA A 122 13.13 23.63 10.32
C ALA A 122 14.44 23.49 11.10
N SER A 123 14.73 22.26 11.49
CA SER A 123 15.95 21.91 12.22
C SER A 123 16.80 20.95 11.43
N ALA A 124 18.08 21.20 11.32
CA ALA A 124 19.03 20.19 10.87
C ALA A 124 19.00 18.97 11.80
N PHE A 125 19.28 17.78 11.23
CA PHE A 125 19.44 16.52 11.93
C PHE A 125 20.49 15.64 11.23
N THR A 126 20.86 14.53 11.86
CA THR A 126 21.73 13.51 11.27
C THR A 126 21.13 12.12 11.51
N HIS A 127 21.30 11.20 10.56
CA HIS A 127 20.83 9.81 10.71
C HIS A 127 21.52 9.05 11.85
N GLU A 128 22.69 9.50 12.32
CA GLU A 128 23.36 8.96 13.51
C GLU A 128 22.55 9.22 14.80
N ASN A 129 21.72 10.27 14.79
CA ASN A 129 20.87 10.70 15.90
C ASN A 129 19.38 10.52 15.60
N GLU A 130 19.06 9.66 14.63
CA GLU A 130 17.70 9.29 14.21
C GLU A 130 17.43 7.82 14.50
N LEU A 131 16.30 7.51 15.11
CA LEU A 131 15.89 6.18 15.48
C LEU A 131 14.46 5.93 14.99
N ALA A 132 14.24 4.82 14.30
CA ALA A 132 12.90 4.40 13.88
C ALA A 132 12.74 2.90 14.06
N THR A 133 11.66 2.49 14.71
CA THR A 133 11.23 1.10 14.84
C THR A 133 9.70 1.04 14.67
N PRO A 134 9.11 -0.12 14.38
CA PRO A 134 7.66 -0.20 14.29
C PRO A 134 6.95 0.36 15.51
N GLY A 135 6.14 1.42 15.30
CA GLY A 135 5.41 2.12 16.37
C GLY A 135 6.20 3.20 17.12
N TYR A 136 7.45 3.49 16.74
CA TYR A 136 8.27 4.50 17.41
C TYR A 136 9.17 5.24 16.42
N TYR A 137 9.32 6.56 16.65
CA TYR A 137 10.29 7.42 15.97
C TYR A 137 10.95 8.37 16.97
N GLY A 138 12.25 8.62 16.84
CA GLY A 138 12.98 9.56 17.66
C GLY A 138 14.11 10.23 16.88
N VAL A 139 14.34 11.54 17.13
CA VAL A 139 15.41 12.29 16.47
C VAL A 139 15.91 13.47 17.31
N LYS A 140 17.18 13.80 17.14
CA LYS A 140 17.77 15.01 17.70
C LYS A 140 17.58 16.19 16.74
N LEU A 141 16.85 17.21 17.20
CA LEU A 141 16.70 18.50 16.52
C LEU A 141 17.90 19.39 16.89
N GLU A 142 18.88 19.48 15.98
CA GLU A 142 20.18 20.14 16.26
C GLU A 142 20.01 21.62 16.58
N ARG A 143 19.18 22.34 15.83
CA ARG A 143 18.93 23.77 16.00
C ARG A 143 18.43 24.13 17.39
N TYR A 144 17.57 23.31 17.93
CA TYR A 144 16.88 23.56 19.20
C TYR A 144 17.47 22.79 20.37
N ASN A 145 18.42 21.90 20.08
CA ASN A 145 19.00 20.96 21.04
C ASN A 145 17.94 20.13 21.78
N ILE A 146 16.84 19.80 21.10
CA ILE A 146 15.73 19.00 21.63
C ILE A 146 15.84 17.57 21.09
N PHE A 147 15.64 16.55 21.93
CA PHE A 147 15.38 15.19 21.46
C PHE A 147 13.87 15.00 21.40
N ALA A 148 13.35 14.73 20.20
CA ALA A 148 11.93 14.56 19.92
C ALA A 148 11.64 13.08 19.67
N GLU A 149 10.67 12.54 20.39
CA GLU A 149 10.22 11.15 20.30
C GLU A 149 8.71 11.11 20.05
N ILE A 150 8.26 10.11 19.30
CA ILE A 150 6.86 9.95 18.92
C ILE A 150 6.46 8.46 18.99
N THR A 151 5.28 8.19 19.52
CA THR A 151 4.58 6.90 19.39
C THR A 151 3.08 7.13 19.23
N ALA A 152 2.33 6.12 18.79
CA ALA A 152 0.92 6.27 18.48
C ALA A 152 0.07 5.07 18.86
N THR A 153 -1.22 5.32 18.99
CA THR A 153 -2.31 4.34 18.93
C THR A 153 -3.00 4.42 17.56
N CYS A 154 -4.17 3.82 17.41
CA CYS A 154 -4.89 3.87 16.13
C CYS A 154 -5.30 5.31 15.73
N ARG A 155 -5.75 6.16 16.69
CA ARG A 155 -6.33 7.48 16.44
C ARG A 155 -5.65 8.63 17.17
N ALA A 156 -4.67 8.32 18.04
CA ALA A 156 -3.98 9.31 18.85
C ALA A 156 -2.47 9.10 18.83
N ALA A 157 -1.72 10.18 18.95
CA ALA A 157 -0.26 10.18 19.04
C ALA A 157 0.20 10.88 20.32
N ILE A 158 1.34 10.47 20.83
CA ILE A 158 2.02 11.15 21.94
C ILE A 158 3.47 11.45 21.53
N HIS A 159 3.86 12.71 21.72
CA HIS A 159 5.22 13.20 21.58
C HIS A 159 5.84 13.36 22.96
N ARG A 160 7.12 13.03 23.09
CA ARG A 160 7.96 13.35 24.24
C ARG A 160 9.11 14.22 23.72
N TRP A 161 9.23 15.42 24.26
CA TRP A 161 10.29 16.36 23.89
C TRP A 161 11.19 16.63 25.08
N THR A 162 12.45 16.22 25.01
CA THR A 162 13.46 16.50 26.01
C THR A 162 14.16 17.82 25.69
N PHE A 163 13.82 18.86 26.45
CA PHE A 163 14.33 20.21 26.26
C PHE A 163 15.66 20.43 26.98
N PRO A 164 16.56 21.26 26.43
CA PRO A 164 17.69 21.82 27.20
C PRO A 164 17.19 22.91 28.15
N GLN A 165 18.07 23.41 29.01
CA GLN A 165 17.79 24.64 29.73
C GLN A 165 17.56 25.78 28.71
N SER A 166 16.44 26.46 28.80
CA SER A 166 16.07 27.58 27.92
C SER A 166 15.25 28.61 28.70
N GLU A 167 15.36 29.88 28.34
CA GLU A 167 14.50 30.93 28.86
C GLU A 167 13.16 30.99 28.12
N ASP A 168 13.12 30.47 26.88
CA ASP A 168 11.93 30.52 26.00
C ASP A 168 11.79 29.20 25.26
N ALA A 169 11.06 28.29 25.86
CA ALA A 169 10.66 27.03 25.24
C ALA A 169 9.24 27.14 24.70
N GLY A 170 8.97 26.48 23.58
CA GLY A 170 7.67 26.53 22.95
C GLY A 170 7.47 25.47 21.89
N MET A 171 6.42 25.61 21.11
CA MET A 171 6.17 24.85 19.89
C MET A 171 5.49 25.72 18.84
N ILE A 172 5.67 25.33 17.58
CA ILE A 172 4.91 25.88 16.46
C ILE A 172 3.96 24.78 16.01
N LEU A 173 2.67 25.12 15.83
CA LEU A 173 1.71 24.31 15.11
C LEU A 173 1.41 25.01 13.79
N ASP A 174 1.83 24.38 12.69
CA ASP A 174 1.52 24.84 11.34
C ASP A 174 0.15 24.33 10.95
N LEU A 175 -0.81 25.27 10.84
CA LEU A 175 -2.22 24.97 10.64
C LEU A 175 -2.58 24.71 9.17
N ASP A 176 -1.73 25.17 8.27
CA ASP A 176 -1.91 25.02 6.83
C ASP A 176 -0.76 24.26 6.16
N TYR A 177 0.03 23.54 6.97
CA TYR A 177 1.03 22.64 6.41
C TYR A 177 0.37 21.57 5.58
N CYS A 178 0.94 21.32 4.43
CA CYS A 178 0.53 20.28 3.51
C CYS A 178 1.73 19.89 2.64
N ILE A 179 1.69 18.70 2.09
CA ILE A 179 2.70 18.25 1.12
C ILE A 179 2.23 18.67 -0.27
N GLN A 180 3.13 19.25 -1.08
CA GLN A 180 2.85 19.80 -2.41
C GLN A 180 2.07 21.14 -2.38
N ASP A 181 1.26 21.37 -3.41
CA ASP A 181 0.58 22.64 -3.66
C ASP A 181 -0.90 22.60 -3.23
N GLN A 182 -1.23 21.94 -2.15
CA GLN A 182 -2.59 21.96 -1.59
C GLN A 182 -3.04 23.40 -1.33
N THR A 183 -4.34 23.65 -1.43
CA THR A 183 -4.92 24.95 -1.15
C THR A 183 -5.86 24.83 0.04
N THR A 184 -5.40 25.29 1.20
CA THR A 184 -6.26 25.44 2.39
C THR A 184 -7.12 26.69 2.25
N TYR A 185 -8.44 26.55 2.39
CA TYR A 185 -9.38 27.64 2.23
C TYR A 185 -10.28 27.88 3.44
N GLU A 186 -10.26 26.99 4.43
CA GLU A 186 -10.95 27.18 5.71
C GLU A 186 -10.10 26.63 6.85
N MET A 187 -9.96 27.41 7.93
CA MET A 187 -9.29 27.00 9.16
C MET A 187 -10.00 27.55 10.38
N GLU A 188 -9.94 26.79 11.47
CA GLU A 188 -10.32 27.26 12.80
C GLU A 188 -9.24 26.81 13.80
N VAL A 189 -8.93 27.67 14.79
CA VAL A 189 -8.11 27.31 15.93
C VAL A 189 -8.64 27.96 17.19
N LYS A 190 -8.64 27.19 18.28
CA LYS A 190 -9.02 27.64 19.60
C LYS A 190 -8.08 27.05 20.64
N VAL A 191 -7.50 27.92 21.46
CA VAL A 191 -6.68 27.53 22.62
C VAL A 191 -7.49 27.77 23.89
N SER A 192 -7.55 26.78 24.77
CA SER A 192 -8.26 26.85 26.05
C SER A 192 -7.50 26.11 27.12
N GLY A 193 -6.82 26.83 28.00
CA GLY A 193 -5.86 26.25 28.93
C GLY A 193 -4.72 25.59 28.15
N ASP A 194 -4.49 24.32 28.39
CA ASP A 194 -3.43 23.53 27.73
C ASP A 194 -3.93 22.75 26.51
N THR A 195 -5.20 22.99 26.08
CA THR A 195 -5.84 22.31 24.96
C THR A 195 -5.92 23.21 23.74
N ILE A 196 -5.49 22.68 22.61
CA ILE A 196 -5.56 23.28 21.28
C ILE A 196 -6.56 22.46 20.45
N ARG A 197 -7.60 23.10 19.93
CA ARG A 197 -8.52 22.51 18.95
C ARG A 197 -8.37 23.23 17.64
N ALA A 198 -8.22 22.47 16.56
CA ALA A 198 -8.06 23.03 15.23
C ALA A 198 -8.92 22.27 14.21
N TYR A 199 -9.19 22.93 13.12
CA TYR A 199 -9.84 22.40 11.94
C TYR A 199 -9.26 23.06 10.73
N HIS A 200 -9.06 22.29 9.67
CA HIS A 200 -8.84 22.86 8.36
C HIS A 200 -9.63 22.12 7.27
N ARG A 201 -9.77 22.80 6.16
CA ARG A 201 -10.38 22.30 4.94
C ARG A 201 -9.55 22.77 3.76
N ASP A 202 -9.12 21.82 2.94
CA ASP A 202 -8.29 22.08 1.78
C ASP A 202 -8.76 21.26 0.57
N ASN A 203 -8.06 21.39 -0.54
CA ASN A 203 -8.25 20.59 -1.73
C ASN A 203 -6.93 20.39 -2.48
N TRP A 204 -6.73 19.15 -2.91
CA TRP A 204 -5.68 18.75 -3.83
C TRP A 204 -6.13 17.46 -4.54
N TRP A 205 -5.55 16.35 -4.23
CA TRP A 205 -5.98 15.04 -4.73
C TRP A 205 -7.34 14.66 -4.13
N GLN A 206 -7.52 14.92 -2.84
CA GLN A 206 -8.85 15.04 -2.25
C GLN A 206 -9.48 16.37 -2.69
N TYR A 207 -10.69 16.34 -3.29
CA TYR A 207 -11.36 17.58 -3.75
C TYR A 207 -12.01 18.38 -2.62
N ASP A 208 -12.18 17.78 -1.45
CA ASP A 208 -12.75 18.41 -0.23
C ASP A 208 -12.25 17.65 1.00
N HIS A 209 -10.98 17.87 1.36
CA HIS A 209 -10.38 17.31 2.57
C HIS A 209 -10.81 18.11 3.79
N ARG A 210 -11.22 17.42 4.85
CA ARG A 210 -11.66 18.00 6.12
C ARG A 210 -11.07 17.21 7.27
N LEU A 211 -10.39 17.93 8.17
CA LEU A 211 -9.79 17.27 9.33
C LEU A 211 -9.90 18.14 10.57
N TYR A 212 -10.31 17.53 11.66
CA TYR A 212 -10.38 18.10 13.00
C TYR A 212 -9.25 17.54 13.85
N PHE A 213 -8.72 18.38 14.72
CA PHE A 213 -7.56 18.08 15.54
C PHE A 213 -7.79 18.52 16.98
N GLU A 214 -7.37 17.71 17.94
CA GLU A 214 -7.21 18.13 19.33
C GLU A 214 -5.80 17.77 19.80
N GLY A 215 -5.09 18.78 20.35
CA GLY A 215 -3.78 18.63 20.97
C GLY A 215 -3.80 19.10 22.41
N ILE A 216 -3.08 18.42 23.32
CA ILE A 216 -2.95 18.82 24.72
C ILE A 216 -1.48 18.77 25.12
N THR A 217 -0.99 19.82 25.80
CA THR A 217 0.38 19.91 26.33
C THR A 217 0.44 19.55 27.80
N SER A 218 1.50 18.87 28.24
CA SER A 218 1.72 18.56 29.68
C SER A 218 2.24 19.75 30.47
N LYS A 219 2.94 20.68 29.79
CA LYS A 219 3.40 21.95 30.37
C LYS A 219 2.37 23.03 30.03
N PRO A 220 1.96 23.88 31.02
CA PRO A 220 1.00 24.95 30.80
C PRO A 220 1.42 25.91 29.67
N ILE A 221 0.47 26.26 28.81
CA ILE A 221 0.65 27.30 27.81
C ILE A 221 0.63 28.66 28.52
N GLN A 222 1.77 29.35 28.55
CA GLN A 222 1.85 30.67 29.18
C GLN A 222 1.26 31.76 28.29
N SER A 223 1.53 31.70 26.99
CA SER A 223 0.98 32.59 25.99
C SER A 223 1.01 31.94 24.61
N TYR A 224 0.25 32.48 23.68
CA TYR A 224 0.27 32.06 22.29
C TYR A 224 0.03 33.23 21.35
N GLU A 225 0.47 33.08 20.10
CA GLU A 225 0.27 34.02 19.02
C GLU A 225 -0.26 33.29 17.79
N ILE A 226 -1.13 33.93 17.02
CA ILE A 226 -1.57 33.44 15.71
C ILE A 226 -1.03 34.39 14.66
N VAL A 227 -0.15 33.89 13.81
CA VAL A 227 0.48 34.70 12.76
C VAL A 227 0.05 34.22 11.38
N ARG A 228 -0.07 35.17 10.47
CA ARG A 228 -0.26 34.92 9.05
C ARG A 228 0.98 35.43 8.34
N ASP A 229 1.80 34.53 7.83
CA ASP A 229 3.17 34.82 7.40
C ASP A 229 3.93 35.48 8.57
N THR A 230 4.25 36.77 8.47
CA THR A 230 4.91 37.54 9.52
C THR A 230 4.00 38.53 10.24
N VAL A 231 2.72 38.54 9.92
CA VAL A 231 1.75 39.52 10.46
C VAL A 231 0.92 38.89 11.58
N LEU A 232 1.09 39.43 12.80
CA LEU A 232 0.25 39.05 13.93
C LEU A 232 -1.22 39.44 13.68
N ILE A 233 -2.13 38.48 13.78
CA ILE A 233 -3.57 38.69 13.55
C ILE A 233 -4.42 38.62 14.82
N GLY A 234 -3.81 38.33 15.97
CA GLY A 234 -4.44 38.34 17.29
C GLY A 234 -4.53 36.98 17.94
N GLU A 235 -4.69 36.98 19.25
CA GLU A 235 -4.63 35.79 20.10
C GLU A 235 -5.94 34.99 20.14
N ASP A 236 -7.08 35.63 20.24
CA ASP A 236 -8.39 34.98 20.46
C ASP A 236 -9.19 34.76 19.17
N LYS A 237 -8.52 34.40 18.08
CA LYS A 237 -9.20 34.06 16.82
C LYS A 237 -9.59 32.60 16.80
N THR A 238 -10.88 32.32 16.64
CA THR A 238 -11.38 30.96 16.40
C THR A 238 -11.45 30.62 14.91
N LYS A 239 -11.56 31.64 14.05
CA LYS A 239 -11.46 31.51 12.59
C LYS A 239 -10.27 32.33 12.10
N VAL A 240 -9.38 31.69 11.38
CA VAL A 240 -8.18 32.31 10.82
C VAL A 240 -8.16 32.23 9.30
N GLN A 241 -7.38 33.08 8.69
CA GLN A 241 -7.14 33.02 7.25
C GLN A 241 -6.16 31.89 6.91
N PRO A 242 -6.25 31.27 5.74
CA PRO A 242 -5.21 30.35 5.26
C PRO A 242 -3.79 30.92 5.38
N ARG A 243 -2.80 30.05 5.57
CA ARG A 243 -1.39 30.39 5.87
C ARG A 243 -1.18 31.00 7.24
N CYS A 244 -1.83 30.44 8.26
CA CYS A 244 -1.64 30.84 9.65
C CYS A 244 -0.93 29.76 10.44
N LYS A 245 -0.08 30.19 11.36
CA LYS A 245 0.63 29.33 12.31
C LYS A 245 0.29 29.75 13.73
N LEU A 246 0.20 28.76 14.62
CA LEU A 246 0.03 28.99 16.05
C LEU A 246 1.40 28.85 16.71
N LEU A 247 1.88 29.93 17.32
CA LEU A 247 3.09 29.95 18.13
C LEU A 247 2.70 29.79 19.59
N VAL A 248 3.20 28.77 20.25
CA VAL A 248 2.94 28.45 21.67
C VAL A 248 4.19 28.65 22.47
N HIS A 249 4.07 29.34 23.61
CA HIS A 249 5.15 29.61 24.56
C HIS A 249 4.89 28.88 25.88
N PHE A 250 5.85 28.06 26.30
CA PHE A 250 5.83 27.35 27.59
C PHE A 250 6.61 28.11 28.67
N GLY A 251 7.42 29.12 28.28
CA GLY A 251 8.37 29.81 29.15
C GLY A 251 9.60 28.96 29.44
N PRO A 252 10.29 29.21 30.59
CA PRO A 252 11.57 28.57 30.88
C PRO A 252 11.48 27.05 31.06
N THR A 253 12.57 26.38 30.66
CA THR A 253 12.79 24.95 30.92
C THR A 253 14.11 24.76 31.68
N ASN A 254 14.19 23.68 32.47
CA ASN A 254 15.44 23.18 33.06
C ASN A 254 16.16 22.26 32.08
N GLU A 255 17.40 21.89 32.38
CA GLU A 255 18.12 20.89 31.61
C GLU A 255 17.43 19.54 31.67
N ALA A 256 17.26 18.91 30.51
CA ALA A 256 16.59 17.63 30.33
C ALA A 256 15.13 17.62 30.84
N GLU A 257 14.41 18.73 30.74
CA GLU A 257 12.99 18.78 31.07
C GLU A 257 12.16 18.13 29.96
N GLU A 258 11.35 17.14 30.33
CA GLU A 258 10.45 16.46 29.40
C GLU A 258 9.11 17.21 29.33
N ILE A 259 8.68 17.56 28.12
CA ILE A 259 7.35 18.09 27.82
C ILE A 259 6.67 17.09 26.89
N PHE A 260 5.47 16.68 27.26
CA PHE A 260 4.66 15.79 26.43
C PHE A 260 3.61 16.61 25.68
N PHE A 261 3.33 16.15 24.46
CA PHE A 261 2.24 16.64 23.65
C PHE A 261 1.48 15.45 23.09
N LYS A 262 0.20 15.35 23.34
CA LYS A 262 -0.65 14.31 22.76
C LYS A 262 -1.68 14.92 21.84
N ALA A 263 -1.92 14.24 20.71
CA ALA A 263 -2.76 14.70 19.63
C ALA A 263 -3.68 13.60 19.11
N SER A 264 -4.81 13.99 18.56
CA SER A 264 -5.72 13.10 17.84
C SER A 264 -6.41 13.84 16.70
N ILE A 265 -6.95 13.06 15.76
CA ILE A 265 -7.65 13.57 14.58
C ILE A 265 -9.03 12.94 14.45
N SER A 266 -9.92 13.61 13.69
CA SER A 266 -11.24 13.12 13.28
C SER A 266 -11.63 13.69 11.94
N GLY A 267 -12.16 12.86 11.05
CA GLY A 267 -12.80 13.31 9.80
C GLY A 267 -14.22 13.87 10.00
N VAL A 268 -14.79 13.74 11.21
CA VAL A 268 -16.20 14.06 11.50
C VAL A 268 -16.36 15.43 12.14
N ASP A 269 -15.81 15.62 13.33
CA ASP A 269 -15.91 16.88 14.08
C ASP A 269 -14.88 16.95 15.24
N ALA A 270 -14.81 18.13 15.88
CA ALA A 270 -13.93 18.35 17.03
C ALA A 270 -14.25 17.48 18.26
N GLU A 271 -15.50 17.06 18.41
CA GLU A 271 -15.90 16.15 19.49
C GLU A 271 -15.41 14.73 19.21
N GLY A 272 -15.35 14.31 17.94
CA GLY A 272 -14.72 13.05 17.51
C GLY A 272 -13.25 13.01 17.86
N ALA A 273 -12.48 14.05 17.52
CA ALA A 273 -11.08 14.17 17.90
C ALA A 273 -10.89 14.10 19.42
N HIS A 274 -11.73 14.79 20.19
CA HIS A 274 -11.70 14.73 21.65
C HIS A 274 -11.95 13.31 22.19
N LYS A 275 -12.98 12.62 21.69
CA LYS A 275 -13.32 11.27 22.10
C LYS A 275 -12.21 10.27 21.77
N ASN A 276 -11.62 10.40 20.57
CA ASN A 276 -10.50 9.59 20.14
C ASN A 276 -9.32 9.72 21.11
N LEU A 277 -8.94 10.98 21.44
CA LEU A 277 -7.84 11.24 22.36
C LEU A 277 -8.10 10.69 23.77
N MET A 278 -9.28 10.94 24.31
CA MET A 278 -9.60 10.54 25.68
C MET A 278 -9.82 9.04 25.85
N ALA A 279 -10.27 8.35 24.79
CA ALA A 279 -10.45 6.91 24.82
C ALA A 279 -9.12 6.15 24.67
N GLU A 280 -8.26 6.59 23.75
CA GLU A 280 -7.04 5.86 23.43
C GLU A 280 -5.83 6.32 24.25
N MET A 281 -5.82 7.59 24.71
CA MET A 281 -4.66 8.21 25.39
C MET A 281 -5.07 9.09 26.59
N PRO A 282 -5.77 8.52 27.59
CA PRO A 282 -6.24 9.29 28.74
C PRO A 282 -5.11 9.79 29.65
N ALA A 283 -3.99 9.06 29.72
CA ALA A 283 -2.84 9.35 30.59
C ALA A 283 -1.64 9.92 29.79
N TRP A 284 -0.68 10.47 30.52
CA TRP A 284 0.65 10.85 30.03
C TRP A 284 1.61 9.65 30.17
N ASP A 285 1.37 8.60 29.37
CA ASP A 285 2.09 7.31 29.44
C ASP A 285 2.74 7.03 28.07
N PHE A 286 3.86 7.66 27.82
CA PHE A 286 4.62 7.48 26.58
C PHE A 286 5.15 6.06 26.45
N ASP A 287 5.85 5.59 27.49
CA ASP A 287 6.52 4.28 27.43
C ASP A 287 5.51 3.12 27.34
N GLY A 288 4.42 3.18 28.10
CA GLY A 288 3.36 2.16 27.99
C GLY A 288 2.60 2.21 26.65
N THR A 289 2.53 3.37 25.98
CA THR A 289 1.97 3.49 24.63
C THR A 289 2.90 2.88 23.60
N GLN A 290 4.20 3.16 23.71
CA GLN A 290 5.24 2.59 22.85
C GLN A 290 5.28 1.06 22.97
N GLU A 291 5.24 0.52 24.19
CA GLU A 291 5.23 -0.93 24.44
C GLU A 291 4.00 -1.60 23.78
N LYS A 292 2.83 -0.99 23.91
CA LYS A 292 1.61 -1.50 23.25
C LYS A 292 1.70 -1.46 21.72
N ALA A 293 2.22 -0.39 21.14
CA ALA A 293 2.44 -0.28 19.70
C ALA A 293 3.43 -1.35 19.22
N HIS A 294 4.50 -1.57 19.95
CA HIS A 294 5.48 -2.62 19.69
C HIS A 294 4.85 -4.03 19.74
N GLU A 295 4.06 -4.36 20.77
CA GLU A 295 3.41 -5.67 20.87
C GLU A 295 2.39 -5.91 19.74
N ILE A 296 1.66 -4.88 19.29
CA ILE A 296 0.76 -4.98 18.14
C ILE A 296 1.55 -5.33 16.87
N TRP A 297 2.68 -4.66 16.64
CA TRP A 297 3.55 -4.96 15.50
C TRP A 297 4.18 -6.34 15.60
N LYS A 298 4.63 -6.74 16.77
CA LYS A 298 5.18 -8.08 17.01
C LYS A 298 4.15 -9.17 16.69
N GLU A 299 2.90 -9.04 17.11
CA GLU A 299 1.81 -9.95 16.76
C GLU A 299 1.57 -9.94 15.23
N THR A 300 1.51 -8.76 14.63
CA THR A 300 1.27 -8.62 13.18
C THR A 300 2.37 -9.29 12.34
N LEU A 301 3.63 -9.13 12.72
CA LEU A 301 4.77 -9.67 11.99
C LEU A 301 5.00 -11.16 12.26
N SER A 302 4.44 -11.71 13.34
CA SER A 302 4.55 -13.13 13.70
C SER A 302 3.66 -14.07 12.86
N LYS A 303 2.87 -13.54 11.93
CA LYS A 303 2.02 -14.33 11.02
C LYS A 303 2.83 -15.21 10.05
N ILE A 304 4.09 -14.89 9.82
CA ILE A 304 4.99 -15.66 8.95
C ILE A 304 6.37 -15.76 9.61
N ASP A 305 6.88 -16.99 9.79
CA ASP A 305 8.24 -17.23 10.23
C ASP A 305 9.17 -17.63 9.11
N ILE A 306 10.34 -16.99 9.05
CA ILE A 306 11.45 -17.37 8.20
C ILE A 306 12.50 -18.09 9.04
N CYS A 307 12.91 -19.28 8.60
CA CYS A 307 13.85 -20.11 9.34
C CYS A 307 14.98 -20.62 8.46
N ALA A 308 16.12 -20.96 9.05
CA ALA A 308 17.14 -21.78 8.42
C ALA A 308 16.62 -23.19 8.10
N ALA A 309 17.35 -23.97 7.30
CA ALA A 309 16.97 -25.34 6.96
C ALA A 309 16.83 -26.23 8.22
N GLU A 310 17.80 -26.11 9.12
CA GLU A 310 17.78 -26.68 10.48
C GLU A 310 18.07 -25.52 11.45
N GLY A 311 17.17 -25.27 12.41
CA GLY A 311 17.28 -24.14 13.32
C GLY A 311 16.25 -23.04 13.08
N ASP A 312 16.55 -21.84 13.56
CA ASP A 312 15.69 -20.68 13.52
C ASP A 312 16.26 -19.58 12.57
N LEU A 313 15.75 -18.36 12.67
CA LEU A 313 16.17 -17.20 11.87
C LEU A 313 17.63 -16.82 12.15
N ASN A 314 18.13 -17.01 13.39
CA ASN A 314 19.49 -16.66 13.77
C ASN A 314 20.54 -17.51 13.07
N ASP A 315 20.17 -18.70 12.61
CA ASP A 315 21.03 -19.63 11.87
C ASP A 315 21.13 -19.31 10.36
N LEU A 316 20.40 -18.31 9.87
CA LEU A 316 20.53 -17.81 8.50
C LEU A 316 21.91 -17.18 8.26
N ASP A 317 22.42 -17.30 7.03
CA ASP A 317 23.62 -16.57 6.65
C ASP A 317 23.37 -15.05 6.53
N SER A 318 24.44 -14.27 6.35
CA SER A 318 24.33 -12.80 6.32
C SER A 318 23.49 -12.26 5.14
N LEU A 319 23.50 -12.94 3.99
CA LEU A 319 22.67 -12.57 2.85
C LEU A 319 21.21 -12.86 3.16
N GLN A 320 20.91 -14.05 3.67
CA GLN A 320 19.55 -14.45 4.05
C GLN A 320 18.99 -13.56 5.16
N LYS A 321 19.82 -13.12 6.12
CA LYS A 321 19.43 -12.13 7.14
C LYS A 321 19.05 -10.78 6.52
N SER A 322 19.85 -10.28 5.58
CA SER A 322 19.52 -9.05 4.83
C SER A 322 18.21 -9.22 4.04
N GLN A 323 17.99 -10.36 3.41
CA GLN A 323 16.74 -10.67 2.71
C GLN A 323 15.54 -10.80 3.67
N ALA A 324 15.76 -11.35 4.86
CA ALA A 324 14.74 -11.39 5.92
C ALA A 324 14.38 -9.99 6.42
N THR A 325 15.35 -9.08 6.53
CA THR A 325 15.08 -7.66 6.82
C THR A 325 14.17 -7.03 5.75
N ILE A 326 14.45 -7.25 4.46
CA ILE A 326 13.57 -6.77 3.39
C ILE A 326 12.17 -7.40 3.51
N PHE A 327 12.09 -8.69 3.83
CA PHE A 327 10.82 -9.41 3.98
C PHE A 327 9.96 -8.84 5.12
N TYR A 328 10.53 -8.69 6.32
CA TYR A 328 9.76 -8.17 7.47
C TYR A 328 9.46 -6.67 7.34
N THR A 329 10.34 -5.90 6.69
CA THR A 329 10.02 -4.52 6.30
C THR A 329 8.87 -4.50 5.27
N GLY A 330 8.88 -5.40 4.30
CA GLY A 330 7.76 -5.57 3.38
C GLY A 330 6.47 -5.95 4.09
N LEU A 331 6.52 -6.85 5.09
CA LEU A 331 5.35 -7.21 5.88
C LEU A 331 4.84 -6.04 6.75
N TYR A 332 5.76 -5.18 7.25
CA TYR A 332 5.43 -3.93 7.89
C TYR A 332 4.69 -2.99 6.90
N HIS A 333 5.24 -2.72 5.71
CA HIS A 333 4.61 -1.87 4.69
C HIS A 333 3.23 -2.39 4.26
N ALA A 334 3.08 -3.70 4.10
CA ALA A 334 1.81 -4.34 3.72
C ALA A 334 0.68 -4.16 4.76
N ASN A 335 0.99 -3.70 5.98
CA ASN A 335 0.03 -3.44 7.04
C ASN A 335 -0.10 -1.94 7.39
N LEU A 336 0.47 -1.04 6.58
CA LEU A 336 0.30 0.40 6.79
C LEU A 336 -1.05 0.90 6.27
N SER A 337 -1.44 0.48 5.08
CA SER A 337 -2.70 0.89 4.41
C SER A 337 -3.49 -0.36 3.95
N PRO A 338 -4.81 -0.26 3.76
CA PRO A 338 -5.74 0.85 4.03
C PRO A 338 -5.84 1.25 5.51
N ASN A 339 -6.20 2.51 5.78
CA ASN A 339 -6.21 3.11 7.11
C ASN A 339 -7.62 3.23 7.68
N VAL A 340 -7.77 3.06 8.98
CA VAL A 340 -9.03 3.38 9.67
C VAL A 340 -9.40 4.85 9.43
N PHE A 341 -10.66 5.13 9.17
CA PHE A 341 -11.19 6.48 9.02
C PHE A 341 -12.55 6.61 9.71
N GLN A 342 -12.53 6.29 11.00
CA GLN A 342 -13.70 6.22 11.87
C GLN A 342 -13.32 6.55 13.30
N ASP A 343 -14.12 7.37 13.97
CA ASP A 343 -13.97 7.72 15.38
C ASP A 343 -14.28 6.55 16.31
N VAL A 344 -13.79 6.59 17.55
CA VAL A 344 -14.01 5.53 18.56
C VAL A 344 -15.50 5.32 18.89
N ASP A 345 -16.34 6.31 18.67
CA ASP A 345 -17.78 6.22 18.88
C ASP A 345 -18.56 5.62 17.69
N GLY A 346 -17.82 5.20 16.63
CA GLY A 346 -18.38 4.59 15.44
C GLY A 346 -18.77 5.57 14.32
N ARG A 347 -18.67 6.90 14.54
CA ARG A 347 -18.96 7.87 13.49
C ARG A 347 -17.83 7.96 12.46
N TYR A 348 -18.18 8.16 11.20
CA TYR A 348 -17.24 8.35 10.10
C TYR A 348 -17.75 9.36 9.07
N LEU A 349 -16.85 9.92 8.28
CA LEU A 349 -17.19 10.74 7.12
C LEU A 349 -17.41 9.83 5.91
N GLY A 350 -18.63 9.82 5.35
CA GLY A 350 -18.97 9.03 4.17
C GLY A 350 -18.53 9.69 2.86
N MET A 351 -18.62 8.94 1.74
CA MET A 351 -18.30 9.44 0.39
C MET A 351 -19.23 10.59 -0.07
N ASP A 352 -20.33 10.81 0.60
CA ASP A 352 -21.23 11.96 0.41
C ASP A 352 -20.84 13.19 1.25
N LEU A 353 -19.67 13.13 1.92
CA LEU A 353 -19.11 14.14 2.82
C LEU A 353 -20.03 14.50 3.99
N LYS A 354 -20.82 13.53 4.45
CA LYS A 354 -21.65 13.66 5.65
C LYS A 354 -21.17 12.68 6.73
N ALA A 355 -21.45 13.04 7.97
CA ALA A 355 -21.23 12.15 9.09
C ALA A 355 -22.28 11.02 9.08
N HIS A 356 -21.80 9.78 9.24
CA HIS A 356 -22.60 8.58 9.37
C HIS A 356 -22.25 7.85 10.66
N GLU A 357 -23.12 6.92 11.07
CA GLU A 357 -22.90 6.05 12.22
C GLU A 357 -22.59 4.62 11.71
N GLY A 358 -21.43 4.12 12.06
CA GLY A 358 -20.99 2.75 11.81
C GLY A 358 -20.93 1.93 13.11
N LYS A 359 -20.44 0.71 13.01
CA LYS A 359 -20.20 -0.16 14.17
C LYS A 359 -18.80 0.11 14.71
N THR A 360 -18.65 0.13 16.03
CA THR A 360 -17.36 0.37 16.68
C THR A 360 -16.39 -0.82 16.55
N ASP A 361 -16.92 -2.03 16.32
CA ASP A 361 -16.17 -3.28 16.14
C ASP A 361 -15.96 -3.68 14.67
N ASP A 362 -16.39 -2.84 13.73
CA ASP A 362 -16.22 -3.03 12.28
C ASP A 362 -15.83 -1.68 11.65
N PRO A 363 -14.54 -1.31 11.69
CA PRO A 363 -14.07 0.00 11.28
C PRO A 363 -14.31 0.29 9.79
N TYR A 364 -14.56 1.57 9.49
CA TYR A 364 -14.57 2.11 8.14
C TYR A 364 -13.15 2.52 7.74
N TYR A 365 -12.71 2.12 6.54
CA TYR A 365 -11.35 2.33 6.05
C TYR A 365 -11.31 3.31 4.88
N THR A 366 -10.14 3.92 4.66
CA THR A 366 -9.81 4.78 3.51
C THR A 366 -8.43 4.43 2.96
N ILE A 367 -8.01 5.10 1.88
CA ILE A 367 -6.74 4.87 1.17
C ILE A 367 -6.74 3.48 0.54
N PHE A 368 -7.71 3.26 -0.37
CA PHE A 368 -7.77 2.05 -1.19
C PHE A 368 -7.13 2.29 -2.55
N SER A 369 -5.88 1.89 -2.71
CA SER A 369 -5.16 1.88 -3.99
C SER A 369 -5.46 0.57 -4.74
N LEU A 370 -6.71 0.35 -5.14
CA LEU A 370 -7.15 -0.94 -5.66
C LEU A 370 -6.53 -1.33 -7.00
N TRP A 371 -6.06 -0.36 -7.80
CA TRP A 371 -5.35 -0.61 -9.05
C TRP A 371 -4.07 -1.41 -8.81
N ASP A 372 -3.39 -1.10 -7.71
CA ASP A 372 -2.13 -1.70 -7.31
C ASP A 372 -2.37 -2.95 -6.45
N THR A 373 -3.04 -2.77 -5.34
CA THR A 373 -3.13 -3.74 -4.23
C THR A 373 -3.89 -5.03 -4.56
N HIS A 374 -4.76 -5.02 -5.59
CA HIS A 374 -5.47 -6.24 -6.00
C HIS A 374 -4.54 -7.34 -6.49
N ARG A 375 -3.29 -7.01 -6.90
CA ARG A 375 -2.35 -7.94 -7.57
C ARG A 375 -1.54 -8.80 -6.60
N ALA A 376 -1.20 -8.29 -5.41
CA ALA A 376 -0.44 -9.05 -4.40
C ALA A 376 -0.88 -8.78 -2.97
N LEU A 377 -1.17 -7.53 -2.56
CA LEU A 377 -1.51 -7.22 -1.17
C LEU A 377 -2.77 -7.98 -0.73
N HIS A 378 -3.89 -7.82 -1.45
CA HIS A 378 -5.12 -8.51 -1.10
C HIS A 378 -5.01 -10.04 -1.24
N PRO A 379 -4.33 -10.61 -2.25
CA PRO A 379 -3.96 -12.02 -2.27
C PRO A 379 -3.17 -12.49 -1.05
N LEU A 380 -2.17 -11.73 -0.59
CA LEU A 380 -1.42 -12.03 0.64
C LEU A 380 -2.33 -12.00 1.87
N MET A 381 -3.12 -10.92 2.04
CA MET A 381 -4.05 -10.78 3.16
C MET A 381 -5.10 -11.91 3.18
N SER A 382 -5.53 -12.43 2.02
CA SER A 382 -6.44 -13.57 1.96
C SER A 382 -5.85 -14.86 2.56
N ILE A 383 -4.53 -14.91 2.76
CA ILE A 383 -3.81 -16.04 3.37
C ILE A 383 -3.57 -15.79 4.87
N ILE A 384 -3.04 -14.61 5.21
CA ILE A 384 -2.56 -14.31 6.57
C ILE A 384 -3.60 -13.55 7.42
N ASP A 385 -4.53 -12.83 6.79
CA ASP A 385 -5.59 -12.08 7.48
C ASP A 385 -6.83 -11.88 6.60
N PRO A 386 -7.56 -12.96 6.28
CA PRO A 386 -8.77 -12.85 5.45
C PRO A 386 -9.86 -12.01 6.11
N ALA A 387 -9.92 -11.93 7.44
CA ALA A 387 -10.90 -11.12 8.15
C ALA A 387 -10.70 -9.62 7.87
N GLN A 388 -9.45 -9.17 7.76
CA GLN A 388 -9.12 -7.80 7.39
C GLN A 388 -9.57 -7.48 5.95
N ASN A 389 -9.34 -8.38 4.98
CA ASN A 389 -9.87 -8.21 3.63
C ASN A 389 -11.41 -8.16 3.58
N GLU A 390 -12.10 -8.96 4.40
CA GLU A 390 -13.57 -8.91 4.52
C GLU A 390 -14.03 -7.56 5.09
N ALA A 391 -13.31 -6.98 6.06
CA ALA A 391 -13.57 -5.63 6.57
C ALA A 391 -13.37 -4.55 5.48
N TYR A 392 -12.36 -4.69 4.65
CA TYR A 392 -12.17 -3.81 3.49
C TYR A 392 -13.33 -3.88 2.50
N ILE A 393 -13.82 -5.08 2.20
CA ILE A 393 -15.00 -5.25 1.32
C ILE A 393 -16.23 -4.58 1.95
N ARG A 394 -16.47 -4.72 3.26
CA ARG A 394 -17.58 -4.04 3.95
C ARG A 394 -17.47 -2.52 3.85
N SER A 395 -16.27 -1.97 4.03
CA SER A 395 -16.02 -0.53 3.85
C SER A 395 -16.26 -0.08 2.40
N LEU A 396 -15.83 -0.85 1.41
CA LEU A 396 -16.05 -0.53 -0.01
C LEU A 396 -17.53 -0.61 -0.39
N ILE A 397 -18.28 -1.56 0.16
CA ILE A 397 -19.74 -1.62 0.01
C ILE A 397 -20.36 -0.34 0.58
N GLN A 398 -19.98 0.06 1.80
CA GLN A 398 -20.49 1.26 2.44
C GLN A 398 -20.16 2.53 1.64
N LYS A 399 -18.93 2.62 1.08
CA LYS A 399 -18.55 3.70 0.16
C LYS A 399 -19.44 3.74 -1.08
N GLY A 400 -19.82 2.58 -1.60
CA GLY A 400 -20.77 2.47 -2.71
C GLY A 400 -22.19 2.93 -2.36
N GLU A 401 -22.65 2.67 -1.15
CA GLU A 401 -23.97 3.12 -0.67
C GLU A 401 -23.97 4.64 -0.40
N ASP A 402 -22.95 5.18 0.26
CA ASP A 402 -22.86 6.62 0.58
C ASP A 402 -22.61 7.47 -0.66
N GLY A 403 -21.73 7.00 -1.55
CA GLY A 403 -21.29 7.75 -2.73
C GLY A 403 -22.03 7.44 -4.02
N GLY A 404 -22.79 6.34 -4.04
CA GLY A 404 -23.51 5.84 -5.23
C GLY A 404 -22.63 5.11 -6.24
N LEU A 405 -21.30 5.02 -6.03
CA LEU A 405 -20.34 4.27 -6.82
C LEU A 405 -19.18 3.84 -5.92
N VAL A 406 -18.75 2.59 -6.00
CA VAL A 406 -17.52 2.17 -5.31
C VAL A 406 -16.32 2.88 -5.93
N PRO A 407 -15.44 3.53 -5.14
CA PRO A 407 -14.28 4.22 -5.68
C PRO A 407 -13.27 3.25 -6.29
N LYS A 408 -12.56 3.70 -7.32
CA LYS A 408 -11.38 3.01 -7.87
C LYS A 408 -10.17 3.22 -6.97
N TRP A 409 -10.04 4.45 -6.51
CA TRP A 409 -9.07 4.95 -5.56
C TRP A 409 -9.73 6.03 -4.70
N ASP A 410 -9.72 5.89 -3.38
CA ASP A 410 -10.26 6.89 -2.47
C ASP A 410 -9.21 7.39 -1.47
N CYS A 411 -9.35 8.64 -1.08
CA CYS A 411 -8.55 9.28 -0.06
C CYS A 411 -9.46 10.11 0.85
N GLY A 412 -9.47 9.87 2.16
CA GLY A 412 -10.27 10.64 3.11
C GLY A 412 -11.75 10.75 2.72
N SER A 413 -12.36 9.68 2.20
CA SER A 413 -13.74 9.66 1.67
C SER A 413 -13.99 10.58 0.46
N ASN A 414 -12.95 10.86 -0.31
CA ASN A 414 -13.05 11.54 -1.59
C ASN A 414 -12.76 10.58 -2.74
N TYR A 415 -13.47 10.73 -3.87
CA TYR A 415 -13.05 10.13 -5.13
C TYR A 415 -11.84 10.88 -5.67
N THR A 416 -10.71 10.22 -5.83
CA THR A 416 -9.54 10.88 -6.44
C THR A 416 -9.62 10.91 -7.96
N GLY A 417 -10.41 10.01 -8.56
CA GLY A 417 -10.44 9.80 -10.00
C GLY A 417 -9.16 9.15 -10.55
N CYS A 418 -8.21 8.80 -9.68
CA CYS A 418 -6.93 8.23 -10.05
C CYS A 418 -7.10 6.82 -10.59
N MET A 419 -6.18 6.43 -11.47
CA MET A 419 -6.02 5.13 -12.11
C MET A 419 -7.21 4.63 -12.94
N ILE A 420 -7.06 3.48 -13.54
CA ILE A 420 -8.00 2.87 -14.47
C ILE A 420 -8.67 1.61 -13.89
N GLY A 421 -9.48 0.90 -14.64
CA GLY A 421 -10.17 -0.30 -14.17
C GLY A 421 -11.31 -0.03 -13.17
N TYR A 422 -11.76 -1.10 -12.51
CA TYR A 422 -12.67 -1.09 -11.35
C TYR A 422 -12.38 -2.29 -10.44
N HIS A 423 -11.18 -2.30 -9.84
CA HIS A 423 -10.59 -3.45 -9.17
C HIS A 423 -11.24 -3.85 -7.84
N TYR A 424 -12.26 -3.14 -7.39
CA TYR A 424 -13.19 -3.68 -6.39
C TYR A 424 -13.72 -5.06 -6.83
N ALA A 425 -14.02 -5.22 -8.15
CA ALA A 425 -14.45 -6.49 -8.70
C ALA A 425 -13.38 -7.59 -8.57
N SER A 426 -12.11 -7.23 -8.68
CA SER A 426 -10.98 -8.18 -8.53
C SER A 426 -10.85 -8.66 -7.10
N LEU A 427 -10.83 -7.73 -6.12
CA LEU A 427 -10.80 -8.05 -4.70
C LEU A 427 -12.02 -8.91 -4.30
N LEU A 428 -13.21 -8.48 -4.71
CA LEU A 428 -14.45 -9.22 -4.41
C LEU A 428 -14.43 -10.63 -5.00
N ALA A 429 -14.03 -10.79 -6.27
CA ALA A 429 -13.98 -12.10 -6.92
C ALA A 429 -12.95 -13.02 -6.28
N ASP A 430 -11.79 -12.48 -5.89
CA ASP A 430 -10.74 -13.26 -5.24
C ASP A 430 -11.20 -13.80 -3.89
N MET A 431 -11.76 -12.94 -3.03
CA MET A 431 -12.31 -13.36 -1.74
C MET A 431 -13.51 -14.30 -1.92
N TYR A 432 -14.38 -14.01 -2.91
CA TYR A 432 -15.53 -14.84 -3.22
C TYR A 432 -15.14 -16.26 -3.66
N THR A 433 -14.20 -16.41 -4.58
CA THR A 433 -13.77 -17.73 -5.09
C THR A 433 -12.94 -18.52 -4.06
N LYS A 434 -12.29 -17.84 -3.12
CA LYS A 434 -11.60 -18.42 -1.96
C LYS A 434 -12.54 -18.85 -0.83
N GLY A 435 -13.84 -18.54 -0.91
CA GLY A 435 -14.86 -18.98 0.05
C GLY A 435 -15.15 -18.00 1.19
N TYR A 436 -14.55 -16.82 1.20
CA TYR A 436 -14.80 -15.81 2.22
C TYR A 436 -16.09 -15.03 1.95
N ARG A 437 -16.96 -14.89 2.97
CA ARG A 437 -18.35 -14.41 2.81
C ARG A 437 -18.85 -13.53 3.96
N ASN A 438 -17.98 -13.06 4.86
CA ASN A 438 -18.40 -12.25 6.01
C ASN A 438 -18.67 -10.79 5.62
N TYR A 439 -19.52 -10.59 4.62
CA TYR A 439 -20.04 -9.33 4.10
C TYR A 439 -21.38 -9.56 3.39
N ASP A 440 -22.13 -8.50 3.10
CA ASP A 440 -23.36 -8.59 2.31
C ASP A 440 -23.04 -8.93 0.85
N VAL A 441 -23.13 -10.21 0.50
CA VAL A 441 -22.78 -10.73 -0.82
C VAL A 441 -23.70 -10.19 -1.91
N ASP A 442 -25.00 -9.96 -1.62
CA ASP A 442 -25.95 -9.44 -2.59
C ASP A 442 -25.64 -8.00 -2.94
N LEU A 443 -25.38 -7.19 -1.92
CA LEU A 443 -25.03 -5.79 -2.08
C LEU A 443 -23.64 -5.62 -2.72
N ALA A 444 -22.67 -6.44 -2.30
CA ALA A 444 -21.34 -6.49 -2.92
C ALA A 444 -21.42 -6.77 -4.42
N TYR A 445 -22.19 -7.79 -4.81
CA TYR A 445 -22.38 -8.14 -6.22
C TYR A 445 -23.09 -7.03 -7.00
N LYS A 446 -24.15 -6.42 -6.45
CA LYS A 446 -24.84 -5.26 -7.03
C LYS A 446 -23.87 -4.12 -7.36
N HIS A 447 -22.98 -3.78 -6.42
CA HIS A 447 -21.98 -2.74 -6.64
C HIS A 447 -20.92 -3.14 -7.68
N ALA A 448 -20.52 -4.40 -7.75
CA ALA A 448 -19.58 -4.86 -8.77
C ALA A 448 -20.19 -4.76 -10.19
N VAL A 449 -21.44 -5.17 -10.37
CA VAL A 449 -22.19 -5.01 -11.65
C VAL A 449 -22.29 -3.53 -12.03
N ARG A 450 -22.70 -2.67 -11.07
CA ARG A 450 -22.81 -1.23 -11.29
C ARG A 450 -21.46 -0.60 -11.69
N SER A 451 -20.37 -0.99 -11.06
CA SER A 451 -19.02 -0.48 -11.38
C SER A 451 -18.57 -0.88 -12.79
N GLY A 452 -19.05 -2.02 -13.30
CA GLY A 452 -18.75 -2.49 -14.64
C GLY A 452 -19.59 -1.81 -15.73
N GLU A 453 -20.79 -1.37 -15.46
CA GLU A 453 -21.67 -0.71 -16.44
C GLU A 453 -21.47 0.81 -16.47
N TYR A 454 -21.67 1.43 -17.65
CA TYR A 454 -21.59 2.89 -17.74
C TYR A 454 -22.90 3.52 -17.25
N ASP A 455 -22.85 4.09 -16.07
CA ASP A 455 -23.97 4.81 -15.48
C ASP A 455 -23.46 5.89 -14.50
N THR A 456 -23.79 7.15 -14.75
CA THR A 456 -23.45 8.29 -13.88
C THR A 456 -24.60 8.71 -12.95
N LEU A 457 -25.76 8.06 -13.06
CA LEU A 457 -26.90 8.38 -12.21
C LEU A 457 -26.65 7.91 -10.78
N GLY A 458 -27.09 8.70 -9.80
CA GLY A 458 -26.98 8.36 -8.39
C GLY A 458 -25.59 8.50 -7.77
N ILE A 459 -24.61 9.02 -8.52
CA ILE A 459 -23.34 9.46 -7.90
C ILE A 459 -23.65 10.65 -7.00
N THR A 460 -23.07 10.67 -5.80
CA THR A 460 -23.32 11.71 -4.81
C THR A 460 -23.09 13.12 -5.36
N PRO A 461 -23.98 14.10 -5.06
CA PRO A 461 -23.76 15.50 -5.43
C PRO A 461 -22.50 16.13 -4.77
N ALA A 462 -21.93 15.52 -3.74
CA ALA A 462 -20.67 15.94 -3.14
C ALA A 462 -19.49 15.74 -4.12
N CYS A 463 -19.56 14.72 -4.99
CA CYS A 463 -18.56 14.52 -6.03
C CYS A 463 -18.70 15.58 -7.14
N PRO A 464 -17.69 16.41 -7.40
CA PRO A 464 -17.77 17.44 -8.42
C PRO A 464 -17.88 16.83 -9.83
N SER A 465 -18.73 17.41 -10.68
CA SER A 465 -19.04 16.86 -12.01
C SER A 465 -17.83 16.78 -12.95
N TRP A 466 -16.81 17.60 -12.76
CA TRP A 466 -15.57 17.54 -13.54
C TRP A 466 -14.79 16.23 -13.32
N LEU A 467 -15.04 15.54 -12.19
CA LEU A 467 -14.40 14.26 -11.84
C LEU A 467 -15.09 13.05 -12.49
N TYR A 468 -16.34 13.19 -12.96
CA TYR A 468 -17.11 12.09 -13.55
C TYR A 468 -16.40 11.37 -14.71
N PRO A 469 -15.70 12.04 -15.65
CA PRO A 469 -14.95 11.36 -16.70
C PRO A 469 -13.85 10.44 -16.19
N TYR A 470 -13.34 10.68 -14.99
CA TYR A 470 -12.26 9.90 -14.36
C TYR A 470 -12.81 8.73 -13.53
N ILE A 471 -13.88 8.93 -12.76
CA ILE A 471 -14.45 7.86 -11.91
C ILE A 471 -15.35 6.91 -12.73
N MET A 472 -16.01 7.40 -13.78
CA MET A 472 -16.85 6.65 -14.70
C MET A 472 -16.48 7.00 -16.16
N PRO A 473 -15.28 6.58 -16.63
CA PRO A 473 -14.78 6.92 -17.97
C PRO A 473 -15.67 6.34 -19.07
N LYS A 474 -15.78 7.08 -20.19
CA LYS A 474 -16.54 6.65 -21.38
C LYS A 474 -15.98 5.35 -22.01
N ALA A 475 -14.80 4.92 -21.62
CA ALA A 475 -14.29 3.60 -21.99
C ALA A 475 -15.34 2.49 -21.77
N ARG A 476 -16.12 2.54 -20.65
CA ARG A 476 -17.22 1.58 -20.40
C ARG A 476 -18.34 1.71 -21.43
N TYR A 477 -18.74 2.93 -21.79
CA TYR A 477 -19.74 3.19 -22.81
C TYR A 477 -19.30 2.66 -24.18
N TYR A 478 -18.08 2.96 -24.61
CA TYR A 478 -17.56 2.49 -25.91
C TYR A 478 -17.45 0.97 -25.96
N ARG A 479 -16.97 0.32 -24.87
CA ARG A 479 -16.95 -1.13 -24.77
C ARG A 479 -18.34 -1.73 -24.95
N GLN A 480 -19.37 -1.13 -24.34
CA GLN A 480 -20.77 -1.62 -24.41
C GLN A 480 -21.39 -1.43 -25.81
N THR A 481 -21.06 -0.35 -26.50
CA THR A 481 -21.74 0.04 -27.76
C THR A 481 -20.98 -0.31 -29.01
N GLN A 482 -19.63 -0.32 -28.96
CA GLN A 482 -18.75 -0.54 -30.10
C GLN A 482 -17.91 -1.82 -29.99
N GLY A 483 -17.84 -2.43 -28.79
CA GLY A 483 -17.01 -3.60 -28.52
C GLY A 483 -15.52 -3.29 -28.39
N TYR A 484 -15.11 -2.02 -28.42
CA TYR A 484 -13.75 -1.55 -28.11
C TYR A 484 -13.78 -0.08 -27.70
N VAL A 485 -12.68 0.40 -27.12
CA VAL A 485 -12.46 1.79 -26.69
C VAL A 485 -11.66 2.51 -27.78
N PRO A 486 -12.24 3.50 -28.49
CA PRO A 486 -11.52 4.21 -29.55
C PRO A 486 -10.40 5.09 -28.99
N ALA A 487 -9.21 4.99 -29.56
CA ALA A 487 -8.00 5.66 -29.13
C ALA A 487 -8.00 7.17 -29.39
N ASP A 488 -8.81 7.65 -30.32
CA ASP A 488 -9.02 9.06 -30.62
C ASP A 488 -10.14 9.72 -29.80
N LEU A 489 -10.88 8.93 -29.00
CA LEU A 489 -11.98 9.41 -28.17
C LEU A 489 -11.73 9.21 -26.66
N GLU A 490 -10.76 8.38 -26.31
CA GLU A 490 -10.42 8.08 -24.93
C GLU A 490 -8.91 7.84 -24.81
N ASN A 491 -8.22 8.58 -23.95
CA ASN A 491 -6.81 8.32 -23.62
C ASN A 491 -6.67 7.00 -22.85
N GLU A 492 -5.48 6.41 -22.87
CA GLU A 492 -5.16 5.14 -22.23
C GLU A 492 -6.09 4.02 -22.71
N SER A 493 -6.50 4.10 -23.97
CA SER A 493 -7.58 3.29 -24.54
C SER A 493 -7.34 1.79 -24.46
N VAL A 494 -6.11 1.33 -24.70
CA VAL A 494 -5.71 -0.09 -24.63
C VAL A 494 -5.67 -0.54 -23.20
N ALA A 495 -4.99 0.22 -22.34
CA ALA A 495 -4.86 -0.12 -20.91
C ALA A 495 -6.23 -0.21 -20.23
N LYS A 496 -7.08 0.82 -20.40
CA LYS A 496 -8.46 0.80 -19.89
C LYS A 496 -9.26 -0.41 -20.37
N ALA A 497 -9.14 -0.74 -21.65
CA ALA A 497 -9.87 -1.86 -22.20
C ALA A 497 -9.43 -3.21 -21.66
N LEU A 498 -8.13 -3.44 -21.53
CA LEU A 498 -7.59 -4.69 -21.01
C LEU A 498 -7.99 -4.90 -19.54
N GLU A 499 -7.92 -3.84 -18.71
CA GLU A 499 -8.37 -3.92 -17.33
C GLU A 499 -9.88 -4.13 -17.20
N LEU A 500 -10.68 -3.43 -18.01
CA LEU A 500 -12.11 -3.70 -18.07
C LEU A 500 -12.40 -5.17 -18.39
N CYS A 501 -11.68 -5.79 -19.35
CA CYS A 501 -11.84 -7.20 -19.70
C CYS A 501 -11.56 -8.12 -18.51
N TYR A 502 -10.50 -7.86 -17.75
CA TYR A 502 -10.18 -8.63 -16.55
C TYR A 502 -11.23 -8.43 -15.44
N ASN A 503 -11.62 -7.18 -15.16
CA ASN A 503 -12.64 -6.90 -14.15
C ASN A 503 -14.00 -7.50 -14.54
N ASP A 504 -14.36 -7.47 -15.84
CA ASP A 504 -15.57 -8.10 -16.38
C ASP A 504 -15.55 -9.62 -16.15
N TRP A 505 -14.40 -10.27 -16.37
CA TRP A 505 -14.25 -11.69 -16.06
C TRP A 505 -14.47 -11.97 -14.56
N CYS A 506 -13.99 -11.12 -13.67
CA CYS A 506 -14.22 -11.23 -12.23
C CYS A 506 -15.71 -11.18 -11.89
N VAL A 507 -16.45 -10.21 -12.43
CA VAL A 507 -17.91 -10.12 -12.23
C VAL A 507 -18.63 -11.33 -12.81
N ALA A 508 -18.21 -11.81 -13.99
CA ALA A 508 -18.84 -12.98 -14.63
C ALA A 508 -18.73 -14.26 -13.79
N GLN A 509 -17.60 -14.46 -13.07
CA GLN A 509 -17.42 -15.61 -12.17
C GLN A 509 -18.48 -15.59 -11.05
N ILE A 510 -18.63 -14.44 -10.39
CA ILE A 510 -19.61 -14.28 -9.31
C ILE A 510 -21.04 -14.45 -9.84
N ALA A 511 -21.36 -13.83 -10.97
CA ALA A 511 -22.68 -13.93 -11.60
C ALA A 511 -23.06 -15.38 -11.94
N ALA A 512 -22.10 -16.14 -12.50
CA ALA A 512 -22.30 -17.55 -12.86
C ALA A 512 -22.58 -18.41 -11.63
N ASP A 513 -21.81 -18.28 -10.57
CA ASP A 513 -21.99 -19.02 -9.32
C ASP A 513 -23.33 -18.69 -8.64
N ARG A 514 -23.79 -17.43 -8.75
CA ARG A 514 -25.06 -16.96 -8.23
C ARG A 514 -26.29 -17.35 -9.11
N GLY A 515 -26.04 -17.90 -10.28
CA GLY A 515 -27.11 -18.27 -11.24
C GLY A 515 -27.68 -17.08 -12.03
N ASP A 516 -27.05 -15.89 -11.97
CA ASP A 516 -27.43 -14.76 -12.84
C ASP A 516 -26.84 -14.96 -14.24
N THR A 517 -27.49 -15.85 -15.00
CA THR A 517 -27.06 -16.25 -16.34
C THR A 517 -26.98 -15.07 -17.31
N LEU A 518 -27.83 -14.06 -17.15
CA LEU A 518 -27.82 -12.89 -18.02
C LEU A 518 -26.55 -12.09 -17.86
N LYS A 519 -26.21 -11.70 -16.60
CA LYS A 519 -25.00 -10.95 -16.28
C LYS A 519 -23.75 -11.80 -16.50
N ALA A 520 -23.78 -13.08 -16.16
CA ALA A 520 -22.66 -14.00 -16.42
C ALA A 520 -22.26 -14.01 -17.90
N ASN A 521 -23.25 -14.19 -18.80
CA ASN A 521 -23.00 -14.17 -20.24
C ASN A 521 -22.55 -12.77 -20.74
N GLN A 522 -23.18 -11.70 -20.26
CA GLN A 522 -22.86 -10.33 -20.66
C GLN A 522 -21.41 -10.01 -20.32
N PHE A 523 -21.00 -10.16 -19.07
CA PHE A 523 -19.67 -9.84 -18.59
C PHE A 523 -18.61 -10.81 -19.13
N MET A 524 -18.93 -12.09 -19.29
CA MET A 524 -18.02 -13.05 -19.94
C MET A 524 -17.76 -12.69 -21.42
N ASN A 525 -18.76 -12.20 -22.15
CA ASN A 525 -18.55 -11.73 -23.52
C ASN A 525 -17.68 -10.47 -23.55
N TRP A 526 -17.88 -9.55 -22.62
CA TRP A 526 -17.05 -8.34 -22.51
C TRP A 526 -15.61 -8.67 -22.14
N SER A 527 -15.37 -9.67 -21.29
CA SER A 527 -14.03 -10.09 -20.89
C SER A 527 -13.15 -10.58 -22.05
N LYS A 528 -13.75 -10.96 -23.18
CA LYS A 528 -13.03 -11.44 -24.37
C LYS A 528 -12.71 -10.33 -25.39
N LEU A 529 -13.15 -9.10 -25.16
CA LEU A 529 -12.98 -8.00 -26.10
C LEU A 529 -11.51 -7.53 -26.21
N TYR A 530 -10.61 -7.99 -25.35
CA TYR A 530 -9.17 -7.78 -25.47
C TYR A 530 -8.65 -8.21 -26.84
N THR A 531 -9.27 -9.21 -27.49
CA THR A 531 -8.91 -9.70 -28.83
C THR A 531 -9.00 -8.63 -29.92
N ASN A 532 -9.81 -7.59 -29.73
CA ASN A 532 -9.98 -6.49 -30.69
C ASN A 532 -8.76 -5.54 -30.74
N TYR A 533 -7.85 -5.63 -29.77
CA TYR A 533 -6.67 -4.75 -29.68
C TYR A 533 -5.39 -5.39 -30.18
N PHE A 534 -5.38 -6.71 -30.39
CA PHE A 534 -4.21 -7.40 -30.89
C PHE A 534 -4.01 -7.14 -32.38
N ASP A 535 -2.91 -6.46 -32.72
CA ASP A 535 -2.51 -6.26 -34.10
C ASP A 535 -1.45 -7.31 -34.50
N PRO A 536 -1.85 -8.33 -35.29
CA PRO A 536 -0.93 -9.41 -35.67
C PRO A 536 0.22 -8.95 -36.56
N SER A 537 0.12 -7.79 -37.20
CA SER A 537 1.19 -7.25 -38.06
C SER A 537 2.40 -6.76 -37.27
N VAL A 538 2.21 -6.38 -36.01
CA VAL A 538 3.26 -5.91 -35.10
C VAL A 538 3.42 -6.84 -33.88
N GLY A 539 2.42 -7.68 -33.59
CA GLY A 539 2.39 -8.61 -32.46
C GLY A 539 2.31 -7.92 -31.11
N PHE A 540 1.50 -6.87 -31.00
CA PHE A 540 1.24 -6.11 -29.78
C PHE A 540 -0.25 -5.73 -29.67
N MET A 541 -0.71 -5.47 -28.44
CA MET A 541 -1.95 -4.75 -28.21
C MET A 541 -1.74 -3.29 -28.61
N ARG A 542 -2.60 -2.75 -29.48
CA ARG A 542 -2.44 -1.44 -30.14
C ARG A 542 -3.75 -0.66 -30.14
N GLY A 543 -3.67 0.66 -30.06
CA GLY A 543 -4.82 1.55 -30.12
C GLY A 543 -5.52 1.51 -31.48
N LYS A 544 -6.86 1.43 -31.43
CA LYS A 544 -7.75 1.42 -32.59
C LYS A 544 -8.59 2.69 -32.59
N LEU A 545 -8.65 3.40 -33.72
CA LEU A 545 -9.43 4.62 -33.87
C LEU A 545 -10.93 4.31 -34.05
N ALA A 546 -11.78 5.33 -33.91
CA ALA A 546 -13.24 5.18 -34.03
C ALA A 546 -13.71 4.66 -35.41
N ASP A 547 -12.92 4.85 -36.46
CA ASP A 547 -13.17 4.30 -37.80
C ASP A 547 -12.69 2.85 -37.97
N GLY A 548 -12.13 2.24 -36.92
CA GLY A 548 -11.62 0.87 -36.90
C GLY A 548 -10.17 0.71 -37.39
N SER A 549 -9.50 1.77 -37.86
CA SER A 549 -8.11 1.72 -38.22
C SER A 549 -7.17 1.72 -37.00
N TRP A 550 -5.94 1.20 -37.18
CA TRP A 550 -4.93 1.25 -36.14
C TRP A 550 -4.31 2.65 -36.00
N ARG A 551 -4.09 3.12 -34.77
CA ARG A 551 -3.38 4.38 -34.53
C ARG A 551 -1.97 4.33 -35.11
N THR A 552 -1.56 5.38 -35.82
CA THR A 552 -0.24 5.55 -36.45
C THR A 552 0.34 6.92 -36.11
N PRO A 553 1.68 7.08 -35.97
CA PRO A 553 2.70 6.02 -35.98
C PRO A 553 2.61 5.10 -34.76
N PHE A 554 3.29 3.95 -34.77
CA PHE A 554 3.35 3.01 -33.66
C PHE A 554 4.79 2.62 -33.35
N SER A 555 5.20 2.79 -32.10
CA SER A 555 6.42 2.21 -31.52
C SER A 555 6.05 1.48 -30.23
N PRO A 556 6.46 0.23 -30.02
CA PRO A 556 6.10 -0.51 -28.81
C PRO A 556 6.77 0.02 -27.53
N ALA A 557 7.85 0.81 -27.64
CA ALA A 557 8.54 1.45 -26.51
C ALA A 557 8.03 2.87 -26.22
N HIS A 558 7.06 3.37 -27.00
CA HIS A 558 6.49 4.70 -26.80
C HIS A 558 5.60 4.75 -25.57
N SER A 559 5.85 5.76 -24.72
CA SER A 559 5.02 6.10 -23.56
C SER A 559 4.88 7.62 -23.50
N ASN A 560 3.66 8.09 -23.42
CA ASN A 560 3.37 9.50 -23.20
C ASN A 560 2.30 9.61 -22.10
N HIS A 561 2.73 9.93 -20.90
CA HIS A 561 1.95 9.84 -19.67
C HIS A 561 0.56 10.48 -19.82
N ARG A 562 -0.51 9.70 -19.61
CA ARG A 562 -1.93 10.07 -19.71
C ARG A 562 -2.40 10.62 -21.08
N GLN A 563 -1.59 10.53 -22.14
CA GLN A 563 -1.90 11.12 -23.44
C GLN A 563 -1.91 10.10 -24.60
N ASP A 564 -1.45 8.88 -24.39
CA ASP A 564 -1.45 7.81 -25.38
C ASP A 564 -2.41 6.65 -25.03
N ASP A 565 -2.12 5.47 -25.54
CA ASP A 565 -2.99 4.28 -25.40
C ASP A 565 -2.74 3.47 -24.12
N TYR A 566 -1.68 3.77 -23.37
CA TYR A 566 -1.22 2.98 -22.24
C TYR A 566 -1.15 3.82 -20.97
N CYS A 567 -1.57 3.25 -19.87
CA CYS A 567 -1.47 3.87 -18.54
C CYS A 567 -0.11 3.54 -17.94
N GLU A 568 0.70 4.55 -17.63
CA GLU A 568 2.00 4.40 -16.96
C GLU A 568 2.84 3.24 -17.51
N GLY A 569 2.88 3.15 -18.85
CA GLY A 569 3.51 2.03 -19.52
C GLY A 569 3.57 2.22 -21.02
N ASN A 570 3.91 1.16 -21.74
CA ASN A 570 3.90 1.08 -23.17
C ASN A 570 3.38 -0.28 -23.68
N ALA A 571 3.41 -0.52 -24.99
CA ALA A 571 2.90 -1.76 -25.57
C ALA A 571 3.65 -3.02 -25.08
N TYR A 572 4.91 -2.90 -24.68
CA TYR A 572 5.67 -4.03 -24.14
C TYR A 572 5.08 -4.55 -22.83
N GLN A 573 4.73 -3.66 -21.88
CA GLN A 573 4.15 -4.07 -20.60
C GLN A 573 2.68 -4.47 -20.78
N TRP A 574 1.89 -3.65 -21.46
CA TRP A 574 0.44 -3.81 -21.51
C TRP A 574 -0.05 -4.96 -22.38
N SER A 575 0.72 -5.44 -23.38
CA SER A 575 0.30 -6.57 -24.22
C SER A 575 0.10 -7.88 -23.45
N TRP A 576 0.54 -7.95 -22.21
CA TRP A 576 0.42 -9.13 -21.36
C TRP A 576 -0.73 -9.04 -20.34
N PHE A 577 -1.44 -7.91 -20.25
CA PHE A 577 -2.49 -7.77 -19.24
C PHE A 577 -3.79 -8.50 -19.64
N VAL A 578 -3.67 -9.82 -19.76
CA VAL A 578 -4.78 -10.76 -19.98
C VAL A 578 -4.63 -11.96 -19.01
N PRO A 579 -4.52 -11.73 -17.70
CA PRO A 579 -4.26 -12.82 -16.74
C PRO A 579 -5.42 -13.82 -16.64
N HIS A 580 -6.63 -13.40 -16.97
CA HIS A 580 -7.85 -14.19 -16.91
C HIS A 580 -7.99 -15.19 -18.07
N ASP A 581 -7.32 -14.98 -19.19
CA ASP A 581 -7.41 -15.84 -20.39
C ASP A 581 -6.05 -16.02 -21.07
N VAL A 582 -5.09 -16.64 -20.35
CA VAL A 582 -3.73 -16.87 -20.83
C VAL A 582 -3.71 -17.79 -22.05
N GLU A 583 -4.60 -18.79 -22.10
CA GLU A 583 -4.72 -19.71 -23.26
C GLU A 583 -5.21 -18.95 -24.51
N GLY A 584 -6.18 -18.03 -24.35
CA GLY A 584 -6.63 -17.13 -25.41
C GLY A 584 -5.51 -16.22 -25.90
N LEU A 585 -4.71 -15.69 -24.98
CA LEU A 585 -3.55 -14.86 -25.33
C LEU A 585 -2.49 -15.66 -26.08
N ILE A 586 -2.17 -16.89 -25.65
CA ILE A 586 -1.25 -17.81 -26.36
C ILE A 586 -1.75 -18.07 -27.78
N ALA A 587 -3.05 -18.29 -27.94
CA ALA A 587 -3.67 -18.50 -29.25
C ALA A 587 -3.55 -17.28 -30.18
N LEU A 588 -3.68 -16.05 -29.64
CA LEU A 588 -3.52 -14.80 -30.42
C LEU A 588 -2.08 -14.67 -30.98
N TYR A 589 -1.09 -15.08 -30.21
CA TYR A 589 0.31 -15.09 -30.68
C TYR A 589 0.62 -16.21 -31.66
N GLY A 590 -0.29 -17.16 -31.90
CA GLY A 590 -0.12 -18.28 -32.82
C GLY A 590 0.45 -19.56 -32.19
N GLY A 591 0.36 -19.68 -30.86
CA GLY A 591 0.77 -20.88 -30.10
C GLY A 591 1.93 -20.62 -29.13
N LYS A 592 2.29 -21.65 -28.38
CA LYS A 592 3.28 -21.55 -27.27
C LYS A 592 4.64 -21.04 -27.72
N GLU A 593 5.17 -21.52 -28.85
CA GLU A 593 6.50 -21.15 -29.34
C GLU A 593 6.60 -19.67 -29.69
N ALA A 594 5.60 -19.14 -30.43
CA ALA A 594 5.55 -17.72 -30.80
C ALA A 594 5.29 -16.84 -29.57
N PHE A 595 4.46 -17.29 -28.64
CA PHE A 595 4.23 -16.64 -27.35
C PHE A 595 5.52 -16.50 -26.55
N VAL A 596 6.29 -17.61 -26.39
CA VAL A 596 7.58 -17.62 -25.67
C VAL A 596 8.57 -16.69 -26.34
N GLN A 597 8.71 -16.74 -27.69
CA GLN A 597 9.61 -15.85 -28.40
C GLN A 597 9.29 -14.37 -28.15
N LYS A 598 8.02 -14.03 -28.10
CA LYS A 598 7.58 -12.66 -27.85
C LYS A 598 7.79 -12.25 -26.39
N LEU A 599 7.54 -13.18 -25.45
CA LEU A 599 7.75 -12.97 -24.02
C LEU A 599 9.25 -12.82 -23.70
N ASP A 600 10.13 -13.64 -24.27
CA ASP A 600 11.59 -13.47 -24.18
C ASP A 600 12.04 -12.12 -24.77
N GLY A 601 11.36 -11.66 -25.82
CA GLY A 601 11.57 -10.34 -26.41
C GLY A 601 11.33 -9.18 -25.45
N LEU A 602 10.37 -9.30 -24.52
CA LEU A 602 10.13 -8.30 -23.46
C LEU A 602 11.37 -8.11 -22.57
N PHE A 603 11.96 -9.23 -22.10
CA PHE A 603 13.10 -9.21 -21.17
C PHE A 603 14.46 -8.95 -21.84
N SER A 604 14.53 -9.06 -23.16
CA SER A 604 15.75 -8.85 -23.95
C SER A 604 15.76 -7.56 -24.77
N ALA A 605 14.65 -6.85 -24.83
CA ALA A 605 14.55 -5.56 -25.52
C ALA A 605 15.46 -4.50 -24.87
N SER A 606 15.77 -3.42 -25.62
CA SER A 606 16.44 -2.27 -25.03
C SER A 606 15.55 -1.63 -23.96
N SER A 607 16.12 -1.27 -22.84
CA SER A 607 15.41 -0.52 -21.76
C SER A 607 15.19 0.96 -22.10
N LYS A 608 15.54 1.41 -23.32
CA LYS A 608 15.31 2.79 -23.75
C LYS A 608 13.82 2.99 -23.98
N LEU A 609 13.26 3.99 -23.30
CA LEU A 609 11.90 4.46 -23.48
C LEU A 609 11.86 5.57 -24.54
N GLU A 610 10.72 5.71 -25.20
CA GLU A 610 10.44 6.72 -26.22
C GLU A 610 9.20 7.51 -25.80
N GLY A 611 9.12 8.78 -26.17
CA GLY A 611 7.99 9.67 -25.86
C GLY A 611 8.45 11.04 -25.39
N GLU A 612 7.53 12.02 -25.42
CA GLU A 612 7.80 13.40 -24.99
C GLU A 612 7.67 13.55 -23.46
N VAL A 613 6.71 12.84 -22.87
CA VAL A 613 6.45 12.82 -21.42
C VAL A 613 6.37 11.36 -20.98
N VAL A 614 7.53 10.75 -20.80
CA VAL A 614 7.61 9.36 -20.31
C VAL A 614 7.16 9.32 -18.86
N SER A 615 6.36 8.30 -18.48
CA SER A 615 5.97 8.11 -17.09
C SER A 615 7.18 7.75 -16.24
N ALA A 616 7.34 8.43 -15.10
CA ALA A 616 8.38 8.14 -14.12
C ALA A 616 8.21 6.75 -13.47
N ASP A 617 6.97 6.25 -13.47
CA ASP A 617 6.62 4.93 -12.90
C ASP A 617 7.23 3.77 -13.68
N ILE A 618 7.63 3.97 -14.95
CA ILE A 618 8.32 2.93 -15.74
C ILE A 618 9.77 2.79 -15.25
N SER A 619 9.95 2.07 -14.16
CA SER A 619 11.23 1.91 -13.44
C SER A 619 11.53 0.43 -13.16
N GLY A 620 12.70 0.10 -12.60
CA GLY A 620 13.09 -1.28 -12.32
C GLY A 620 13.16 -2.16 -13.56
N LEU A 621 13.71 -1.64 -14.66
CA LEU A 621 13.66 -2.27 -15.98
C LEU A 621 14.60 -3.48 -16.13
N ILE A 622 14.04 -4.59 -16.59
CA ILE A 622 14.77 -5.74 -17.16
C ILE A 622 14.30 -5.89 -18.61
N GLY A 623 15.08 -5.38 -19.57
CA GLY A 623 14.57 -5.12 -20.90
C GLY A 623 13.46 -4.06 -20.89
N GLN A 624 12.27 -4.43 -21.32
CA GLN A 624 11.07 -3.60 -21.20
C GLN A 624 10.09 -4.11 -20.13
N TYR A 625 10.46 -5.14 -19.35
CA TYR A 625 9.75 -5.49 -18.13
C TYR A 625 10.04 -4.42 -17.07
N ALA A 626 9.03 -3.70 -16.63
CA ALA A 626 9.11 -2.63 -15.65
C ALA A 626 8.60 -3.14 -14.30
N HIS A 627 9.53 -3.56 -13.42
CA HIS A 627 9.13 -4.10 -12.11
C HIS A 627 8.59 -3.02 -11.18
N GLY A 628 9.10 -1.79 -11.30
CA GLY A 628 8.68 -0.65 -10.49
C GLY A 628 7.26 -0.17 -10.77
N ASN A 629 6.52 -0.82 -11.70
CA ASN A 629 5.10 -0.54 -11.92
C ASN A 629 4.28 -1.83 -12.07
N GLU A 630 3.10 -1.87 -11.49
CA GLU A 630 2.26 -3.03 -11.22
C GLU A 630 1.75 -3.78 -12.44
N PRO A 631 1.49 -3.16 -13.61
CA PRO A 631 1.07 -3.90 -14.80
C PRO A 631 2.00 -5.04 -15.22
N SER A 632 3.27 -5.00 -14.80
CA SER A 632 4.26 -6.03 -15.09
C SER A 632 4.27 -7.22 -14.13
N HIS A 633 3.74 -7.10 -12.93
CA HIS A 633 3.95 -8.02 -11.80
C HIS A 633 3.58 -9.48 -12.05
N HIS A 634 2.56 -9.75 -12.89
CA HIS A 634 2.10 -11.09 -13.20
C HIS A 634 2.86 -11.76 -14.35
N ILE A 635 3.54 -10.98 -15.21
CA ILE A 635 4.06 -11.42 -16.53
C ILE A 635 5.06 -12.58 -16.40
N ILE A 636 5.98 -12.51 -15.42
CA ILE A 636 7.01 -13.53 -15.20
C ILE A 636 6.40 -14.94 -15.04
N HIS A 637 5.23 -15.01 -14.41
CA HIS A 637 4.55 -16.29 -14.12
C HIS A 637 3.88 -16.92 -15.33
N PHE A 638 3.78 -16.23 -16.47
CA PHE A 638 3.23 -16.79 -17.71
C PHE A 638 4.11 -17.91 -18.30
N TYR A 639 5.40 -17.96 -17.96
CA TYR A 639 6.24 -19.09 -18.39
C TYR A 639 5.77 -20.42 -17.80
N ASN A 640 5.13 -20.45 -16.63
CA ASN A 640 4.53 -21.67 -16.09
C ASN A 640 3.40 -22.21 -16.96
N ALA A 641 2.62 -21.33 -17.62
CA ALA A 641 1.52 -21.72 -18.52
C ALA A 641 2.00 -22.35 -19.84
N VAL A 642 3.27 -22.12 -20.20
CA VAL A 642 3.89 -22.69 -21.41
C VAL A 642 4.92 -23.78 -21.10
N ASP A 643 4.81 -24.42 -19.93
CA ASP A 643 5.65 -25.52 -19.46
C ASP A 643 7.16 -25.18 -19.34
N MET A 644 7.46 -23.91 -19.02
CA MET A 644 8.83 -23.41 -18.82
C MET A 644 9.05 -22.83 -17.39
N PRO A 645 8.75 -23.59 -16.32
CA PRO A 645 8.85 -23.07 -14.94
C PRO A 645 10.25 -22.60 -14.56
N TRP A 646 11.30 -23.18 -15.15
CA TRP A 646 12.68 -22.73 -14.89
C TRP A 646 12.89 -21.25 -15.30
N ARG A 647 12.16 -20.76 -16.32
CA ARG A 647 12.27 -19.37 -16.76
C ARG A 647 11.59 -18.42 -15.79
N THR A 648 10.42 -18.81 -15.23
CA THR A 648 9.81 -18.11 -14.09
C THR A 648 10.81 -18.01 -12.93
N GLN A 649 11.46 -19.12 -12.58
CA GLN A 649 12.40 -19.19 -11.45
C GLN A 649 13.64 -18.31 -11.68
N GLU A 650 14.20 -18.26 -12.89
CA GLU A 650 15.31 -17.38 -13.25
C GLU A 650 14.97 -15.91 -13.10
N LEU A 651 13.79 -15.50 -13.59
CA LEU A 651 13.39 -14.11 -13.60
C LEU A 651 12.93 -13.64 -12.20
N VAL A 652 12.23 -14.48 -11.45
CA VAL A 652 11.91 -14.22 -10.04
C VAL A 652 13.19 -14.06 -9.23
N ASP A 653 14.16 -14.98 -9.39
CA ASP A 653 15.47 -14.88 -8.73
C ASP A 653 16.19 -13.58 -9.09
N SER A 654 16.15 -13.19 -10.38
CA SER A 654 16.73 -11.92 -10.82
C SER A 654 16.09 -10.72 -10.12
N VAL A 655 14.75 -10.61 -10.15
CA VAL A 655 14.04 -9.49 -9.54
C VAL A 655 14.30 -9.42 -8.04
N LEU A 656 14.13 -10.54 -7.31
CA LEU A 656 14.31 -10.58 -5.86
C LEU A 656 15.72 -10.18 -5.39
N ASN A 657 16.75 -10.44 -6.22
CA ASN A 657 18.13 -10.17 -5.86
C ASN A 657 18.74 -8.91 -6.47
N THR A 658 18.04 -8.23 -7.39
CA THR A 658 18.60 -7.05 -8.08
C THR A 658 17.72 -5.80 -8.03
N LEU A 659 16.48 -5.92 -7.58
CA LEU A 659 15.52 -4.79 -7.53
C LEU A 659 14.96 -4.54 -6.13
N TYR A 660 15.46 -5.26 -5.12
CA TYR A 660 15.13 -5.06 -3.71
C TYR A 660 16.41 -5.08 -2.88
N PHE A 661 16.61 -4.06 -2.05
CA PHE A 661 17.82 -3.89 -1.24
C PHE A 661 17.48 -3.51 0.20
N ASN A 662 18.32 -3.89 1.14
CA ASN A 662 18.27 -3.41 2.51
C ASN A 662 18.99 -2.04 2.60
N ALA A 663 18.39 -1.02 1.98
CA ALA A 663 18.89 0.35 1.90
C ALA A 663 17.72 1.33 1.67
N PRO A 664 17.88 2.63 1.91
CA PRO A 664 16.80 3.61 1.70
C PRO A 664 16.23 3.62 0.27
N ASP A 665 17.07 3.46 -0.74
CA ASP A 665 16.70 3.32 -2.16
C ASP A 665 16.35 1.87 -2.56
N GLY A 666 15.98 1.05 -1.59
CA GLY A 666 15.80 -0.40 -1.74
C GLY A 666 14.57 -0.86 -2.50
N LEU A 667 13.77 0.05 -3.03
CA LEU A 667 12.61 -0.21 -3.89
C LEU A 667 12.80 0.44 -5.25
N SER A 668 12.42 -0.25 -6.32
CA SER A 668 12.67 0.22 -7.69
C SER A 668 11.58 1.14 -8.25
N GLY A 669 10.57 1.47 -7.50
CA GLY A 669 9.45 2.35 -7.82
C GLY A 669 8.59 2.58 -6.59
N ASN A 670 7.42 3.20 -6.78
CA ASN A 670 6.45 3.42 -5.72
C ASN A 670 6.17 2.13 -4.95
N GLU A 671 6.09 2.20 -3.63
CA GLU A 671 5.74 1.04 -2.80
C GLU A 671 4.25 0.66 -2.97
N ASP A 672 3.41 1.66 -3.24
CA ASP A 672 1.99 1.59 -3.58
C ASP A 672 1.14 0.81 -2.56
N CYS A 673 1.15 1.38 -1.34
CA CYS A 673 0.26 0.96 -0.25
C CYS A 673 0.37 -0.54 0.07
N GLY A 674 1.58 -1.09 0.03
CA GLY A 674 1.86 -2.49 0.35
C GLY A 674 1.97 -3.42 -0.86
N GLN A 675 1.70 -2.98 -2.07
CA GLN A 675 1.69 -3.85 -3.26
C GLN A 675 3.08 -4.36 -3.64
N MET A 676 4.07 -3.46 -3.75
CA MET A 676 5.44 -3.83 -4.10
C MET A 676 6.04 -4.79 -3.06
N SER A 677 5.79 -4.50 -1.79
CA SER A 677 6.20 -5.32 -0.64
C SER A 677 5.52 -6.69 -0.65
N ALA A 678 4.21 -6.75 -0.89
CA ALA A 678 3.47 -8.02 -0.94
C ALA A 678 3.91 -8.90 -2.12
N TRP A 679 4.29 -8.30 -3.26
CA TRP A 679 4.89 -9.04 -4.37
C TRP A 679 6.20 -9.71 -3.96
N TYR A 680 7.08 -8.97 -3.26
CA TYR A 680 8.33 -9.53 -2.71
C TYR A 680 8.06 -10.67 -1.74
N ILE A 681 7.13 -10.49 -0.80
CA ILE A 681 6.76 -11.50 0.21
C ILE A 681 6.30 -12.79 -0.45
N LEU A 682 5.30 -12.73 -1.33
CA LEU A 682 4.74 -13.91 -1.98
C LEU A 682 5.81 -14.66 -2.81
N ASN A 683 6.56 -13.93 -3.63
CA ASN A 683 7.58 -14.54 -4.46
C ASN A 683 8.77 -15.09 -3.67
N SER A 684 9.20 -14.44 -2.59
CA SER A 684 10.25 -14.92 -1.71
C SER A 684 9.85 -16.18 -0.93
N MET A 685 8.55 -16.36 -0.64
CA MET A 685 8.01 -17.63 -0.13
C MET A 685 7.96 -18.73 -1.20
N GLY A 686 8.06 -18.38 -2.49
CA GLY A 686 8.13 -19.32 -3.59
C GLY A 686 6.84 -19.50 -4.39
N PHE A 687 5.85 -18.65 -4.25
CA PHE A 687 4.62 -18.67 -5.05
C PHE A 687 4.04 -17.27 -5.25
N TYR A 688 3.17 -17.11 -6.25
CA TYR A 688 2.49 -15.88 -6.58
C TYR A 688 1.13 -16.17 -7.22
N GLN A 689 0.13 -15.29 -7.06
CA GLN A 689 -1.19 -15.42 -7.70
C GLN A 689 -1.28 -14.51 -8.94
N PRO A 690 -1.02 -15.00 -10.16
CA PRO A 690 -0.99 -14.16 -11.36
C PRO A 690 -2.37 -13.60 -11.77
N CYS A 691 -3.45 -14.21 -11.30
CA CYS A 691 -4.81 -13.85 -11.64
C CYS A 691 -5.72 -13.92 -10.40
N PRO A 692 -5.80 -12.85 -9.59
CA PRO A 692 -6.79 -12.76 -8.52
C PRO A 692 -8.23 -13.02 -9.04
N GLY A 693 -9.04 -13.69 -8.23
CA GLY A 693 -10.32 -14.25 -8.70
C GLY A 693 -10.23 -15.69 -9.21
N ARG A 694 -9.00 -16.17 -9.49
CA ARG A 694 -8.70 -17.60 -9.70
C ARG A 694 -7.86 -18.08 -8.51
N PRO A 695 -8.38 -18.91 -7.60
CA PRO A 695 -7.71 -19.28 -6.34
C PRO A 695 -6.58 -20.29 -6.57
N VAL A 696 -5.61 -19.92 -7.42
CA VAL A 696 -4.47 -20.75 -7.83
C VAL A 696 -3.21 -19.90 -7.83
N TYR A 697 -2.18 -20.40 -7.19
CA TYR A 697 -0.85 -19.80 -7.11
C TYR A 697 0.11 -20.52 -8.03
N SER A 698 0.93 -19.75 -8.72
CA SER A 698 2.04 -20.21 -9.57
C SER A 698 3.28 -20.37 -8.70
N ILE A 699 3.90 -21.55 -8.69
CA ILE A 699 5.14 -21.82 -7.94
C ILE A 699 6.32 -21.25 -8.73
N GLY A 700 7.10 -20.44 -8.04
CA GLY A 700 8.32 -19.80 -8.53
C GLY A 700 9.57 -20.33 -7.82
N ARG A 701 10.47 -19.40 -7.42
CA ARG A 701 11.73 -19.69 -6.74
C ARG A 701 11.67 -19.19 -5.29
N PRO A 702 11.63 -20.10 -4.28
CA PRO A 702 11.68 -19.68 -2.87
C PRO A 702 13.05 -19.09 -2.54
N LEU A 703 13.05 -17.98 -1.79
CA LEU A 703 14.29 -17.32 -1.39
C LEU A 703 14.89 -17.95 -0.12
N PHE A 704 14.03 -18.38 0.79
CA PHE A 704 14.41 -18.90 2.12
C PHE A 704 14.39 -20.43 2.17
N PRO A 705 15.23 -21.03 3.03
CA PRO A 705 15.26 -22.49 3.19
C PRO A 705 13.98 -23.06 3.75
N ARG A 706 13.33 -22.34 4.67
CA ARG A 706 12.07 -22.71 5.29
C ARG A 706 11.24 -21.47 5.64
N VAL A 707 9.95 -21.54 5.34
CA VAL A 707 8.96 -20.52 5.70
C VAL A 707 7.76 -21.21 6.34
N ILE A 708 7.23 -20.67 7.42
CA ILE A 708 6.03 -21.16 8.09
C ILE A 708 4.99 -20.04 8.05
N ILE A 709 3.82 -20.32 7.49
CA ILE A 709 2.67 -19.41 7.48
C ILE A 709 1.69 -19.87 8.56
N HIS A 710 1.52 -19.05 9.59
CA HIS A 710 0.54 -19.27 10.67
C HIS A 710 -0.82 -18.79 10.22
N GLN A 711 -1.71 -19.72 9.91
CA GLN A 711 -3.01 -19.39 9.33
C GLN A 711 -4.04 -19.05 10.40
N PRO A 712 -5.00 -18.14 10.14
CA PRO A 712 -6.05 -17.78 11.10
C PRO A 712 -6.95 -18.92 11.51
N ASN A 713 -6.98 -20.03 10.75
CA ASN A 713 -7.72 -21.25 11.10
C ASN A 713 -6.96 -22.15 12.10
N GLY A 714 -5.81 -21.69 12.64
CA GLY A 714 -4.98 -22.40 13.60
C GLY A 714 -4.11 -23.49 13.02
N LYS A 715 -3.93 -23.53 11.70
CA LYS A 715 -3.02 -24.47 11.04
C LYS A 715 -1.78 -23.76 10.54
N ASP A 716 -0.69 -24.49 10.43
CA ASP A 716 0.52 -24.03 9.78
C ASP A 716 0.64 -24.60 8.36
N PHE A 717 1.12 -23.76 7.44
CA PHE A 717 1.58 -24.19 6.14
C PHE A 717 3.07 -23.94 6.01
N THR A 718 3.85 -25.03 5.89
CA THR A 718 5.31 -24.95 5.84
C THR A 718 5.82 -25.13 4.42
N ILE A 719 6.69 -24.24 3.97
CA ILE A 719 7.39 -24.33 2.69
C ILE A 719 8.85 -24.68 3.00
N ILE A 720 9.34 -25.77 2.44
CA ILE A 720 10.72 -26.25 2.61
C ILE A 720 11.42 -26.28 1.27
N ALA A 721 12.44 -25.44 1.10
CA ALA A 721 13.31 -25.43 -0.06
C ALA A 721 14.58 -26.21 0.21
N LYS A 722 14.56 -27.54 -0.04
CA LYS A 722 15.70 -28.43 0.17
C LYS A 722 16.85 -28.07 -0.77
N ASN A 723 18.07 -28.03 -0.25
CA ASN A 723 19.28 -27.64 -0.98
C ASN A 723 19.26 -26.22 -1.53
N ASN A 724 18.45 -25.33 -0.92
CA ASN A 724 18.36 -23.93 -1.33
C ASN A 724 19.74 -23.26 -1.19
N SER A 725 20.17 -22.59 -2.24
CA SER A 725 21.39 -21.80 -2.26
C SER A 725 21.29 -20.76 -3.39
N ARG A 726 22.22 -19.79 -3.42
CA ARG A 726 22.27 -18.80 -4.49
C ARG A 726 22.44 -19.42 -5.89
N LYS A 727 23.08 -20.59 -6.00
CA LYS A 727 23.27 -21.32 -7.27
C LYS A 727 22.11 -22.24 -7.60
N ALA A 728 21.54 -22.89 -6.58
CA ALA A 728 20.43 -23.82 -6.73
C ALA A 728 19.10 -23.05 -6.79
N LYS A 729 18.80 -22.47 -7.95
CA LYS A 729 17.63 -21.62 -8.18
C LYS A 729 16.47 -22.32 -8.89
N TYR A 730 16.69 -23.55 -9.39
CA TYR A 730 15.66 -24.32 -10.10
C TYR A 730 14.97 -25.30 -9.17
N VAL A 731 13.66 -25.40 -9.26
CA VAL A 731 12.85 -26.40 -8.58
C VAL A 731 12.80 -27.65 -9.46
N ARG A 732 13.42 -28.74 -9.01
CA ARG A 732 13.49 -30.01 -9.76
C ARG A 732 12.33 -30.94 -9.46
N ASN A 733 11.96 -31.06 -8.19
CA ASN A 733 10.82 -31.85 -7.71
C ASN A 733 10.00 -31.07 -6.71
N MET A 734 8.72 -31.36 -6.69
CA MET A 734 7.75 -30.72 -5.76
C MET A 734 6.89 -31.79 -5.13
N THR A 735 6.70 -31.71 -3.83
CA THR A 735 5.70 -32.54 -3.13
C THR A 735 4.84 -31.69 -2.19
N LEU A 736 3.56 -32.00 -2.14
CA LEU A 736 2.62 -31.44 -1.17
C LEU A 736 2.15 -32.57 -0.24
N ASN A 737 2.43 -32.42 1.05
CA ASN A 737 2.10 -33.46 2.06
C ASN A 737 2.58 -34.87 1.64
N GLY A 738 3.83 -34.94 1.12
CA GLY A 738 4.47 -36.17 0.65
C GLY A 738 3.97 -36.72 -0.70
N LYS A 739 3.01 -36.06 -1.36
CA LYS A 739 2.54 -36.45 -2.71
C LYS A 739 3.14 -35.55 -3.77
N ALA A 740 3.59 -36.14 -4.87
CA ALA A 740 4.17 -35.37 -5.98
C ALA A 740 3.16 -34.38 -6.57
N LEU A 741 3.67 -33.19 -6.90
CA LEU A 741 2.94 -32.19 -7.69
C LEU A 741 3.52 -32.22 -9.12
N ASP A 742 2.67 -32.57 -10.08
CA ASP A 742 3.07 -32.71 -11.49
C ASP A 742 3.18 -31.35 -12.21
N LYS A 743 2.52 -30.32 -11.68
CA LYS A 743 2.49 -28.96 -12.24
C LYS A 743 2.89 -27.93 -11.19
N PRO A 744 3.51 -26.81 -11.58
CA PRO A 744 3.98 -25.79 -10.67
C PRO A 744 2.84 -24.87 -10.18
N TYR A 745 1.80 -25.48 -9.63
CA TYR A 745 0.63 -24.77 -9.14
C TYR A 745 0.14 -25.30 -7.78
N LEU A 746 -0.29 -24.39 -6.93
CA LEU A 746 -0.90 -24.65 -5.61
C LEU A 746 -2.26 -23.98 -5.57
N THR A 747 -3.31 -24.68 -5.14
CA THR A 747 -4.63 -24.05 -4.94
C THR A 747 -4.71 -23.38 -3.55
N HIS A 748 -5.58 -22.39 -3.42
CA HIS A 748 -5.82 -21.75 -2.12
C HIS A 748 -6.36 -22.77 -1.09
N GLU A 749 -7.23 -23.68 -1.50
CA GLU A 749 -7.73 -24.76 -0.65
C GLU A 749 -6.59 -25.65 -0.11
N GLN A 750 -5.64 -26.01 -0.97
CA GLN A 750 -4.48 -26.83 -0.58
C GLN A 750 -3.59 -26.07 0.42
N LEU A 751 -3.37 -24.77 0.21
CA LEU A 751 -2.60 -23.92 1.10
C LEU A 751 -3.30 -23.80 2.46
N MET A 752 -4.60 -23.47 2.48
CA MET A 752 -5.38 -23.27 3.71
C MET A 752 -5.72 -24.57 4.44
N ALA A 753 -5.50 -25.73 3.81
CA ALA A 753 -5.60 -27.03 4.49
C ALA A 753 -4.46 -27.25 5.50
N GLY A 754 -3.38 -26.48 5.43
CA GLY A 754 -2.17 -26.65 6.19
C GLY A 754 -1.32 -27.81 5.66
N GLY A 755 -0.14 -28.01 6.27
CA GLY A 755 0.77 -29.08 5.92
C GLY A 755 2.08 -28.57 5.31
N GLU A 756 2.68 -29.33 4.38
CA GLU A 756 4.05 -29.10 3.93
C GLU A 756 4.17 -29.12 2.40
N LEU A 757 4.72 -28.04 1.83
CA LEU A 757 5.20 -27.98 0.46
C LEU A 757 6.72 -28.11 0.44
N VAL A 758 7.24 -29.19 -0.14
CA VAL A 758 8.68 -29.41 -0.29
C VAL A 758 9.10 -29.16 -1.74
N LEU A 759 10.06 -28.28 -1.90
CA LEU A 759 10.68 -27.92 -3.18
C LEU A 759 12.15 -28.36 -3.17
N GLU A 760 12.51 -29.30 -4.03
CA GLU A 760 13.90 -29.74 -4.17
C GLU A 760 14.65 -28.85 -5.14
N MET A 761 15.55 -28.02 -4.61
CA MET A 761 16.30 -27.03 -5.38
C MET A 761 17.52 -27.69 -6.08
N SER A 762 17.85 -27.16 -7.27
CA SER A 762 18.94 -27.66 -8.13
C SER A 762 19.69 -26.49 -8.79
N GLU A 763 20.97 -26.68 -9.07
CA GLU A 763 21.78 -25.76 -9.87
C GLU A 763 21.49 -25.87 -11.39
N THR A 764 20.83 -26.93 -11.80
CA THR A 764 20.49 -27.23 -13.21
C THR A 764 18.98 -27.39 -13.36
N LYS A 765 18.45 -26.88 -14.47
CA LYS A 765 17.06 -27.01 -14.89
C LYS A 765 16.71 -28.42 -15.39
#